data_472b9b0d84e9ba21679c054d754a23f4
#
_entry.id   472b9b0d84e9ba21679c054d754a23f4
#
_cell.length_a   1.000
_cell.length_b   1.000
_cell.length_c   1.000
_cell.angle_alpha   90.00
_cell.angle_beta   90.00
_cell.angle_gamma   90.00
#
_symmetry.space_group_name_H-M   'P 1'
#
loop_
_entity.id
_entity.type
_entity.pdbx_description
1 polymer ?
#
loop_
_entity_poly.entity_id
_entity_poly.type
_entity_poly.pdbx_seq_one_letter_code
_entity_poly.pdbx_strand_id
1 'polypeptide(L)'
;MTVSSITRYARALSFAGFGLGIFSTAHATGPFVVQDIRIEGLVRIEPGTVFAYMPIKQGDTFTDDKASDAIRALYATGFFRDVNISTEGHTVIVRLSERPTISTIDFAGIHEFDKDNLSKALKSVGLSAGRNFDKSLVDKAEQELKRQYLTRGYYAAEVTTTITPVDQNRVGLLFAVVEGPNAKIRQINFIGNHVFPESTLLDEMQLATPNWFSWYTKNDLYAKEKLTGDLENVRSYYLDRGYLEFNIDSTQVSLSTDRKEMYLTVSIHEGEPYTISGLKFSGNLLDREAELKRLVAIKPGERFSAQKLKDTTKRMVDKLGEYGYAFATVNALPEIDQKHHTVVLTLQVDPGRRVYVRHVNITGNTRTRDEVVRREMRQFEGAWFDSNRLMLSKDRVNRLGYFTDVDVSTVPVEGTQDQVDVNVNVAEKPTGTLSLGVGYGSGSGPSISAGISQDNVFGSGNSLSLNVNTGSTNRTLSVTQTDPYFTVDGIKRITDAYYRTSYPLYYSSTNDTSFRIVSYGADVKFGVPFSEADMVYFGLGIEQDRLDVDSETPQTYKDYVNEFGRVSNTVPVTVGWSRDNRDSALVPSRGYYAQANAEYGTPVGTPYYKTDAQMQYYYSFARGFVLGLNFQGGYGNGLGGKAYPIFKNYYAGGIGSVRGYESGSLGPRDKSTNDPIGGSKMVVGNIELTFPLPGTGYDRTLRVFTFVDGGNVWGTEGSSTGANGLRYSYGAGLEWISPIGPLKLSLGFPIVRHATDQYQKFQFQIGTSF
;
A
#
# COMPACT_ATOMS: atom_id res chain seq x y z
N MET A 1 -29.26 31.35 -52.01
CA MET A 1 -29.29 32.81 -52.27
C MET A 1 -27.89 33.27 -51.93
N THR A 2 -27.13 33.41 -52.97
CA THR A 2 -26.41 34.54 -53.54
C THR A 2 -25.17 34.91 -52.78
N VAL A 3 -23.95 34.52 -53.25
CA VAL A 3 -23.12 35.13 -54.32
C VAL A 3 -22.46 36.43 -53.79
N SER A 4 -21.18 36.65 -53.75
CA SER A 4 -20.16 36.71 -54.80
C SER A 4 -18.81 37.10 -54.18
N SER A 5 -17.68 36.49 -54.41
CA SER A 5 -16.71 36.66 -55.55
C SER A 5 -16.30 38.10 -55.85
N ILE A 6 -15.01 38.28 -56.06
CA ILE A 6 -14.31 39.15 -57.05
C ILE A 6 -13.06 39.74 -56.42
N THR A 7 -11.89 39.39 -56.75
CA THR A 7 -11.01 39.39 -57.94
C THR A 7 -9.85 40.43 -57.81
N ARG A 8 -8.66 39.94 -57.95
CA ARG A 8 -7.43 40.45 -58.60
C ARG A 8 -7.34 41.93 -58.98
N TYR A 9 -6.19 42.52 -58.68
CA TYR A 9 -5.33 43.10 -59.75
C TYR A 9 -3.91 43.37 -59.22
N ALA A 10 -2.93 42.86 -59.99
CA ALA A 10 -1.52 43.23 -59.99
C ALA A 10 -1.30 44.55 -60.71
N ARG A 11 -0.39 45.38 -60.27
CA ARG A 11 0.36 46.28 -61.14
C ARG A 11 1.76 46.53 -60.59
N ALA A 12 2.72 46.12 -61.36
CA ALA A 12 4.11 46.51 -61.30
C ALA A 12 4.27 48.00 -61.65
N LEU A 13 5.16 48.70 -61.00
CA LEU A 13 5.79 49.91 -61.50
C LEU A 13 7.22 49.96 -61.03
N SER A 14 8.12 49.80 -61.94
CA SER A 14 9.55 50.00 -61.88
C SER A 14 9.89 51.45 -61.56
N PHE A 15 10.77 51.68 -60.55
CA PHE A 15 11.59 52.91 -60.53
C PHE A 15 13.04 52.50 -60.28
N ALA A 16 13.85 52.72 -61.27
CA ALA A 16 15.29 52.66 -61.20
C ALA A 16 15.79 53.92 -60.42
N GLY A 17 16.43 53.66 -59.28
CA GLY A 17 17.17 54.65 -58.52
C GLY A 17 18.58 54.17 -58.29
N PHE A 18 19.51 54.75 -58.96
CA PHE A 18 20.95 54.57 -58.82
C PHE A 18 21.33 54.93 -57.36
N GLY A 19 21.67 53.93 -56.54
CA GLY A 19 22.28 54.11 -55.24
C GLY A 19 23.63 53.38 -55.20
N LEU A 20 24.68 54.17 -55.13
CA LEU A 20 26.04 53.62 -54.94
C LEU A 20 26.06 52.74 -53.71
N GLY A 21 26.14 51.45 -53.90
CA GLY A 21 26.48 50.50 -52.90
C GLY A 21 27.93 50.67 -52.48
N ILE A 22 28.15 51.15 -51.28
CA ILE A 22 29.44 50.93 -50.61
C ILE A 22 29.51 49.47 -50.27
N PHE A 23 30.25 48.72 -51.11
CA PHE A 23 30.68 47.39 -50.74
C PHE A 23 31.68 47.55 -49.58
N SER A 24 31.20 47.34 -48.34
CA SER A 24 32.09 47.03 -47.24
C SER A 24 32.75 45.72 -47.56
N THR A 25 33.94 45.77 -48.10
CA THR A 25 34.82 44.62 -48.19
C THR A 25 35.07 44.13 -46.77
N ALA A 26 34.50 42.95 -46.46
CA ALA A 26 34.93 42.22 -45.29
C ALA A 26 36.41 41.87 -45.52
N HIS A 27 37.30 42.65 -44.92
CA HIS A 27 38.70 42.32 -44.85
C HIS A 27 38.81 41.08 -43.96
N ALA A 28 39.13 39.94 -44.54
CA ALA A 28 39.69 38.84 -43.79
C ALA A 28 40.96 39.37 -43.14
N THR A 29 40.93 39.62 -41.85
CA THR A 29 42.09 40.05 -41.09
C THR A 29 43.05 38.88 -41.07
N GLY A 30 44.22 39.03 -41.70
CA GLY A 30 45.27 37.98 -41.66
C GLY A 30 45.61 37.62 -40.21
N PRO A 31 46.25 36.47 -40.01
CA PRO A 31 46.62 36.05 -38.63
C PRO A 31 47.39 37.15 -37.88
N PHE A 32 46.95 37.50 -36.70
CA PHE A 32 47.60 38.52 -35.85
C PHE A 32 47.79 37.99 -34.42
N VAL A 33 48.74 38.55 -33.67
CA VAL A 33 48.95 38.23 -32.24
C VAL A 33 47.95 39.05 -31.41
N VAL A 34 47.19 38.36 -30.56
CA VAL A 34 46.17 38.96 -29.69
C VAL A 34 46.86 39.76 -28.60
N GLN A 35 46.66 41.09 -28.60
CA GLN A 35 47.17 41.98 -27.58
C GLN A 35 46.21 42.15 -26.40
N ASP A 36 44.92 42.12 -26.67
CA ASP A 36 43.88 42.27 -25.65
C ASP A 36 42.62 41.50 -26.03
N ILE A 37 41.85 41.09 -25.01
CA ILE A 37 40.55 40.41 -25.19
C ILE A 37 39.53 41.19 -24.38
N ARG A 38 38.54 41.75 -25.05
CA ARG A 38 37.45 42.47 -24.43
C ARG A 38 36.16 41.62 -24.51
N ILE A 39 35.54 41.43 -23.33
CA ILE A 39 34.27 40.69 -23.23
C ILE A 39 33.16 41.70 -22.99
N GLU A 40 32.11 41.66 -23.81
CA GLU A 40 30.94 42.55 -23.75
C GLU A 40 29.65 41.72 -23.62
N GLY A 41 28.63 42.30 -22.94
CA GLY A 41 27.31 41.72 -22.87
C GLY A 41 27.08 40.73 -21.69
N LEU A 42 28.04 40.64 -20.77
CA LEU A 42 27.86 39.86 -19.53
C LEU A 42 26.96 40.62 -18.55
N VAL A 43 26.04 39.91 -17.90
CA VAL A 43 25.14 40.45 -16.88
C VAL A 43 25.34 39.77 -15.55
N ARG A 44 25.53 38.46 -15.56
CA ARG A 44 25.60 37.61 -14.36
C ARG A 44 26.88 36.75 -14.31
N ILE A 45 27.36 36.34 -15.47
CA ILE A 45 28.56 35.48 -15.57
C ILE A 45 29.79 36.38 -15.44
N GLU A 46 30.70 35.97 -14.57
CA GLU A 46 31.97 36.68 -14.41
C GLU A 46 32.88 36.47 -15.63
N PRO A 47 33.63 37.51 -16.06
CA PRO A 47 34.55 37.39 -17.17
C PRO A 47 35.58 36.24 -17.04
N GLY A 48 35.99 35.91 -15.80
CA GLY A 48 36.89 34.82 -15.50
C GLY A 48 36.34 33.45 -15.95
N THR A 49 35.02 33.24 -15.86
CA THR A 49 34.37 32.03 -16.35
C THR A 49 34.48 31.93 -17.89
N VAL A 50 34.31 33.03 -18.59
CA VAL A 50 34.44 33.02 -20.06
C VAL A 50 35.87 32.68 -20.48
N PHE A 51 36.87 33.28 -19.83
CA PHE A 51 38.28 32.99 -20.08
C PHE A 51 38.65 31.51 -19.76
N ALA A 52 38.02 30.90 -18.81
CA ALA A 52 38.28 29.49 -18.47
C ALA A 52 37.86 28.51 -19.59
N TYR A 53 36.83 28.87 -20.34
CA TYR A 53 36.30 27.99 -21.43
C TYR A 53 36.75 28.45 -22.83
N MET A 54 37.33 29.65 -22.96
CA MET A 54 37.74 30.17 -24.23
C MET A 54 39.18 29.73 -24.57
N PRO A 55 39.41 29.06 -25.71
CA PRO A 55 40.71 28.54 -26.09
C PRO A 55 41.65 29.62 -26.67
N ILE A 56 41.30 30.92 -26.59
CA ILE A 56 42.12 32.05 -27.06
C ILE A 56 42.62 32.81 -25.85
N LYS A 57 43.95 33.04 -25.78
CA LYS A 57 44.62 33.83 -24.72
C LYS A 57 45.36 35.01 -25.32
N GLN A 58 45.66 36.01 -24.48
CA GLN A 58 46.57 37.10 -24.82
C GLN A 58 47.93 36.51 -25.19
N GLY A 59 48.50 36.95 -26.31
CA GLY A 59 49.76 36.45 -26.87
C GLY A 59 49.57 35.30 -27.92
N ASP A 60 48.37 34.72 -28.03
CA ASP A 60 48.10 33.71 -29.08
C ASP A 60 47.98 34.34 -30.47
N THR A 61 48.26 33.57 -31.51
CA THR A 61 47.91 33.99 -32.87
C THR A 61 46.44 33.73 -33.14
N PHE A 62 45.68 34.76 -33.46
CA PHE A 62 44.28 34.71 -33.83
C PHE A 62 44.14 34.25 -35.27
N THR A 63 43.26 33.28 -35.50
CA THR A 63 42.85 32.74 -36.80
C THR A 63 41.35 32.47 -36.79
N ASP A 64 40.73 32.39 -37.97
CA ASP A 64 39.30 32.09 -38.09
C ASP A 64 38.96 30.70 -37.52
N ASP A 65 39.87 29.72 -37.58
CA ASP A 65 39.68 28.41 -36.98
C ASP A 65 39.61 28.54 -35.43
N LYS A 66 40.53 29.29 -34.82
CA LYS A 66 40.51 29.52 -33.38
C LYS A 66 39.29 30.33 -32.93
N ALA A 67 38.82 31.25 -33.77
CA ALA A 67 37.56 31.95 -33.46
C ALA A 67 36.36 30.98 -33.49
N SER A 68 36.33 30.10 -34.50
CA SER A 68 35.29 29.07 -34.60
C SER A 68 35.31 28.09 -33.41
N ASP A 69 36.51 27.67 -33.00
CA ASP A 69 36.67 26.77 -31.82
C ASP A 69 36.27 27.50 -30.53
N ALA A 70 36.58 28.77 -30.36
CA ALA A 70 36.14 29.57 -29.22
C ALA A 70 34.63 29.77 -29.19
N ILE A 71 34.00 30.03 -30.33
CA ILE A 71 32.55 30.08 -30.44
C ILE A 71 31.92 28.75 -30.04
N ARG A 72 32.44 27.61 -30.56
CA ARG A 72 31.93 26.27 -30.23
C ARG A 72 32.11 25.97 -28.75
N ALA A 73 33.28 26.27 -28.19
CA ALA A 73 33.57 26.01 -26.77
C ALA A 73 32.63 26.81 -25.86
N LEU A 74 32.37 28.09 -26.17
CA LEU A 74 31.47 28.92 -25.38
C LEU A 74 29.99 28.48 -25.54
N TYR A 75 29.57 28.09 -26.74
CA TYR A 75 28.22 27.50 -26.94
C TYR A 75 28.07 26.19 -26.20
N ALA A 76 29.09 25.34 -26.17
CA ALA A 76 29.06 24.05 -25.51
C ALA A 76 28.85 24.16 -23.97
N THR A 77 29.19 25.32 -23.37
CA THR A 77 28.91 25.57 -21.95
C THR A 77 27.42 25.66 -21.64
N GLY A 78 26.58 25.95 -22.66
CA GLY A 78 25.15 26.16 -22.49
C GLY A 78 24.78 27.48 -21.79
N PHE A 79 25.75 28.34 -21.46
CA PHE A 79 25.51 29.60 -20.76
C PHE A 79 25.03 30.74 -21.68
N PHE A 80 25.38 30.65 -22.95
CA PHE A 80 25.15 31.74 -23.90
C PHE A 80 24.08 31.38 -24.95
N ARG A 81 23.27 32.38 -25.24
CA ARG A 81 22.27 32.34 -26.32
C ARG A 81 22.93 32.72 -27.65
N ASP A 82 23.86 33.70 -27.61
CA ASP A 82 24.58 34.16 -28.75
C ASP A 82 26.02 34.48 -28.39
N VAL A 83 26.95 34.13 -29.28
CA VAL A 83 28.39 34.33 -29.17
C VAL A 83 28.86 34.92 -30.49
N ASN A 84 29.33 36.12 -30.45
CA ASN A 84 29.90 36.81 -31.61
C ASN A 84 31.32 37.25 -31.30
N ILE A 85 32.27 36.88 -32.15
CA ILE A 85 33.66 37.29 -32.03
C ILE A 85 34.00 38.24 -33.21
N SER A 86 34.45 39.41 -32.87
CA SER A 86 34.90 40.42 -33.82
C SER A 86 36.28 40.91 -33.42
N THR A 87 36.97 41.58 -34.32
CA THR A 87 38.32 42.08 -34.10
C THR A 87 38.41 43.56 -34.38
N GLU A 88 39.10 44.30 -33.50
CA GLU A 88 39.44 45.68 -33.66
C GLU A 88 40.96 45.85 -33.55
N GLY A 89 41.66 45.96 -34.70
CA GLY A 89 43.11 45.93 -34.73
C GLY A 89 43.67 44.61 -34.19
N HIS A 90 44.36 44.65 -33.03
CA HIS A 90 44.89 43.48 -32.33
C HIS A 90 44.09 43.04 -31.09
N THR A 91 42.91 43.63 -30.89
CA THR A 91 41.99 43.32 -29.82
C THR A 91 40.87 42.41 -30.32
N VAL A 92 40.64 41.28 -29.61
CA VAL A 92 39.50 40.38 -29.86
C VAL A 92 38.36 40.82 -28.99
N ILE A 93 37.21 41.14 -29.61
CA ILE A 93 35.99 41.53 -28.92
C ILE A 93 35.04 40.35 -28.98
N VAL A 94 34.72 39.80 -27.79
CA VAL A 94 33.76 38.69 -27.61
C VAL A 94 32.46 39.26 -27.07
N ARG A 95 31.43 39.38 -27.94
CA ARG A 95 30.09 39.78 -27.54
C ARG A 95 29.26 38.58 -27.21
N LEU A 96 28.77 38.53 -25.97
CA LEU A 96 28.04 37.44 -25.42
C LEU A 96 26.62 37.86 -25.05
N SER A 97 25.65 37.03 -25.37
CA SER A 97 24.29 37.17 -24.86
C SER A 97 24.02 35.97 -23.95
N GLU A 98 23.90 36.24 -22.64
CA GLU A 98 23.67 35.15 -21.67
C GLU A 98 22.26 34.57 -21.83
N ARG A 99 22.13 33.23 -21.64
CA ARG A 99 20.81 32.59 -21.45
C ARG A 99 20.28 33.00 -20.09
N PRO A 100 18.98 33.37 -20.00
CA PRO A 100 18.34 33.60 -18.72
C PRO A 100 18.42 32.36 -17.84
N THR A 101 18.39 32.52 -16.53
CA THR A 101 18.25 31.43 -15.58
C THR A 101 16.86 31.40 -14.98
N ILE A 102 16.37 30.23 -14.66
CA ILE A 102 15.08 30.06 -14.01
C ILE A 102 15.20 30.52 -12.54
N SER A 103 14.43 31.52 -12.16
CA SER A 103 14.34 32.03 -10.79
C SER A 103 13.39 31.15 -9.94
N THR A 104 12.15 31.03 -10.43
CA THR A 104 11.09 30.23 -9.76
C THR A 104 10.33 29.42 -10.77
N ILE A 105 9.74 28.33 -10.29
CA ILE A 105 8.77 27.53 -11.03
C ILE A 105 7.53 27.42 -10.14
N ASP A 106 6.46 28.05 -10.58
CA ASP A 106 5.21 28.10 -9.83
C ASP A 106 4.08 27.40 -10.59
N PHE A 107 3.09 26.93 -9.84
CA PHE A 107 1.92 26.22 -10.36
C PHE A 107 0.64 26.87 -9.88
N ALA A 108 -0.28 27.16 -10.81
CA ALA A 108 -1.60 27.71 -10.52
C ALA A 108 -2.70 26.80 -11.10
N GLY A 109 -3.81 26.64 -10.39
CA GLY A 109 -5.00 25.92 -10.85
C GLY A 109 -4.84 24.39 -10.90
N ILE A 110 -3.79 23.84 -10.28
CA ILE A 110 -3.55 22.38 -10.20
C ILE A 110 -4.16 21.84 -8.92
N HIS A 111 -5.11 20.92 -9.04
CA HIS A 111 -5.78 20.21 -7.94
C HIS A 111 -5.62 18.70 -8.04
N GLU A 112 -5.52 18.14 -9.25
CA GLU A 112 -5.39 16.70 -9.49
C GLU A 112 -3.99 16.15 -9.17
N PHE A 113 -2.95 16.96 -9.31
CA PHE A 113 -1.58 16.55 -9.08
C PHE A 113 -0.98 17.22 -7.86
N ASP A 114 -0.18 16.46 -7.13
CA ASP A 114 0.66 17.01 -6.07
C ASP A 114 1.79 17.87 -6.65
N LYS A 115 1.91 19.11 -6.17
CA LYS A 115 2.86 20.11 -6.68
C LYS A 115 4.32 19.72 -6.43
N ASP A 116 4.59 19.04 -5.32
CA ASP A 116 5.96 18.60 -4.98
C ASP A 116 6.42 17.49 -5.91
N ASN A 117 5.52 16.59 -6.27
CA ASN A 117 5.82 15.53 -7.24
C ASN A 117 6.03 16.09 -8.65
N LEU A 118 5.25 17.08 -9.06
CA LEU A 118 5.47 17.80 -10.32
C LEU A 118 6.81 18.53 -10.34
N SER A 119 7.16 19.22 -9.26
CA SER A 119 8.47 19.87 -9.13
C SER A 119 9.62 18.88 -9.26
N LYS A 120 9.52 17.70 -8.62
CA LYS A 120 10.53 16.62 -8.75
C LYS A 120 10.62 16.11 -10.18
N ALA A 121 9.48 15.90 -10.85
CA ALA A 121 9.43 15.44 -12.24
C ALA A 121 10.07 16.49 -13.20
N LEU A 122 9.77 17.78 -13.03
CA LEU A 122 10.40 18.84 -13.81
C LEU A 122 11.92 18.91 -13.58
N LYS A 123 12.36 18.73 -12.33
CA LYS A 123 13.78 18.68 -11.99
C LYS A 123 14.51 17.54 -12.68
N SER A 124 13.89 16.36 -12.82
CA SER A 124 14.48 15.21 -13.50
C SER A 124 14.70 15.43 -15.00
N VAL A 125 13.87 16.26 -15.63
CA VAL A 125 14.01 16.64 -17.05
C VAL A 125 14.84 17.92 -17.27
N GLY A 126 15.48 18.44 -16.20
CA GLY A 126 16.39 19.59 -16.28
C GLY A 126 15.76 20.95 -16.01
N LEU A 127 14.47 21.03 -15.68
CA LEU A 127 13.78 22.26 -15.31
C LEU A 127 13.75 22.42 -13.78
N SER A 128 14.61 23.32 -13.27
CA SER A 128 14.62 23.68 -11.85
C SER A 128 15.15 25.09 -11.66
N ALA A 129 14.81 25.71 -10.53
CA ALA A 129 15.40 26.99 -10.16
C ALA A 129 16.93 26.91 -10.16
N GLY A 130 17.58 27.95 -10.68
CA GLY A 130 19.03 28.06 -10.84
C GLY A 130 19.60 27.43 -12.13
N ARG A 131 18.79 26.72 -12.92
CA ARG A 131 19.19 26.18 -14.23
C ARG A 131 18.97 27.18 -15.35
N ASN A 132 19.71 27.04 -16.44
CA ASN A 132 19.54 27.85 -17.63
C ASN A 132 18.15 27.58 -18.24
N PHE A 133 17.49 28.66 -18.63
CA PHE A 133 16.20 28.61 -19.30
C PHE A 133 16.36 28.09 -20.73
N ASP A 134 15.60 27.06 -21.03
CA ASP A 134 15.44 26.51 -22.39
C ASP A 134 13.95 26.39 -22.72
N LYS A 135 13.52 27.19 -23.69
CA LYS A 135 12.13 27.24 -24.12
C LYS A 135 11.64 25.87 -24.60
N SER A 136 12.50 25.11 -25.27
CA SER A 136 12.14 23.77 -25.80
C SER A 136 11.82 22.79 -24.67
N LEU A 137 12.54 22.87 -23.53
CA LEU A 137 12.25 22.05 -22.36
C LEU A 137 10.95 22.47 -21.69
N VAL A 138 10.66 23.78 -21.63
CA VAL A 138 9.40 24.29 -21.10
C VAL A 138 8.21 23.86 -21.95
N ASP A 139 8.31 23.99 -23.27
CA ASP A 139 7.26 23.55 -24.20
C ASP A 139 7.02 22.04 -24.09
N LYS A 140 8.09 21.23 -23.96
CA LYS A 140 7.97 19.78 -23.73
C LYS A 140 7.30 19.48 -22.38
N ALA A 141 7.65 20.20 -21.33
CA ALA A 141 7.04 20.02 -20.01
C ALA A 141 5.55 20.38 -20.03
N GLU A 142 5.16 21.45 -20.72
CA GLU A 142 3.78 21.85 -20.92
C GLU A 142 2.98 20.76 -21.65
N GLN A 143 3.52 20.24 -22.76
CA GLN A 143 2.87 19.16 -23.51
C GLN A 143 2.78 17.87 -22.70
N GLU A 144 3.81 17.53 -21.94
CA GLU A 144 3.78 16.34 -21.08
C GLU A 144 2.75 16.50 -19.95
N LEU A 145 2.68 17.66 -19.31
CA LEU A 145 1.67 17.95 -18.30
C LEU A 145 0.25 17.85 -18.89
N LYS A 146 0.03 18.41 -20.07
CA LYS A 146 -1.24 18.29 -20.80
C LYS A 146 -1.56 16.81 -21.11
N ARG A 147 -0.57 16.03 -21.55
CA ARG A 147 -0.72 14.60 -21.81
C ARG A 147 -1.12 13.85 -20.53
N GLN A 148 -0.52 14.18 -19.37
CA GLN A 148 -0.86 13.57 -18.09
C GLN A 148 -2.32 13.87 -17.68
N TYR A 149 -2.80 15.07 -17.92
CA TYR A 149 -4.22 15.39 -17.71
C TYR A 149 -5.15 14.59 -18.64
N LEU A 150 -4.78 14.47 -19.92
CA LEU A 150 -5.56 13.68 -20.89
C LEU A 150 -5.65 12.20 -20.49
N THR A 151 -4.54 11.60 -20.01
CA THR A 151 -4.56 10.20 -19.60
C THR A 151 -5.45 9.95 -18.38
N ARG A 152 -5.66 10.98 -17.54
CA ARG A 152 -6.56 10.94 -16.39
C ARG A 152 -7.99 11.37 -16.71
N GLY A 153 -8.31 11.59 -17.98
CA GLY A 153 -9.66 11.91 -18.43
C GLY A 153 -10.05 13.39 -18.41
N TYR A 154 -9.09 14.30 -18.18
CA TYR A 154 -9.32 15.75 -18.23
C TYR A 154 -9.14 16.28 -19.66
N TYR A 155 -10.09 16.01 -20.54
CA TYR A 155 -9.99 16.36 -21.97
C TYR A 155 -10.21 17.85 -22.25
N ALA A 156 -10.75 18.58 -21.30
CA ALA A 156 -10.90 20.02 -21.35
C ALA A 156 -9.73 20.77 -20.70
N ALA A 157 -8.71 20.05 -20.21
CA ALA A 157 -7.57 20.67 -19.55
C ALA A 157 -6.77 21.55 -20.52
N GLU A 158 -6.55 22.78 -20.10
CA GLU A 158 -5.69 23.73 -20.78
C GLU A 158 -4.49 24.05 -19.88
N VAL A 159 -3.31 23.90 -20.44
CA VAL A 159 -2.05 24.20 -19.76
C VAL A 159 -1.43 25.38 -20.52
N THR A 160 -1.08 26.41 -19.79
CA THR A 160 -0.46 27.60 -20.35
C THR A 160 0.76 27.97 -19.50
N THR A 161 1.90 28.15 -20.14
CA THR A 161 3.11 28.54 -19.43
C THR A 161 3.40 30.03 -19.66
N THR A 162 3.44 30.78 -18.57
CA THR A 162 3.81 32.20 -18.58
C THR A 162 5.27 32.33 -18.16
N ILE A 163 6.04 33.05 -19.00
CA ILE A 163 7.45 33.33 -18.75
C ILE A 163 7.57 34.80 -18.40
N THR A 164 7.91 35.13 -17.17
CA THR A 164 8.04 36.49 -16.66
C THR A 164 9.52 36.84 -16.49
N PRO A 165 10.02 37.86 -17.19
CA PRO A 165 11.37 38.37 -16.95
C PRO A 165 11.52 38.92 -15.53
N VAL A 166 12.64 38.60 -14.89
CA VAL A 166 13.02 39.02 -13.54
C VAL A 166 14.40 39.69 -13.64
N ASP A 167 14.74 40.61 -12.73
CA ASP A 167 16.04 41.28 -12.69
C ASP A 167 17.22 40.30 -12.76
N GLN A 168 18.35 40.78 -13.25
CA GLN A 168 19.61 40.04 -13.40
C GLN A 168 19.53 38.87 -14.39
N ASN A 169 18.91 39.08 -15.56
CA ASN A 169 18.77 38.06 -16.62
C ASN A 169 18.19 36.73 -16.10
N ARG A 170 17.11 36.81 -15.30
CA ARG A 170 16.37 35.64 -14.77
C ARG A 170 14.95 35.63 -15.33
N VAL A 171 14.33 34.45 -15.26
CA VAL A 171 12.92 34.27 -15.64
C VAL A 171 12.19 33.48 -14.57
N GLY A 172 10.98 33.89 -14.26
CA GLY A 172 10.01 33.11 -13.50
C GLY A 172 9.14 32.32 -14.47
N LEU A 173 8.86 31.08 -14.17
CA LEU A 173 7.96 30.19 -14.91
C LEU A 173 6.70 29.96 -14.10
N LEU A 174 5.54 30.22 -14.69
CA LEU A 174 4.25 29.90 -14.09
C LEU A 174 3.50 28.96 -15.03
N PHE A 175 3.30 27.72 -14.58
CA PHE A 175 2.42 26.77 -15.23
C PHE A 175 0.99 26.97 -14.70
N ALA A 176 0.18 27.65 -15.49
CA ALA A 176 -1.24 27.88 -15.19
C ALA A 176 -2.07 26.79 -15.87
N VAL A 177 -2.88 26.09 -15.09
CA VAL A 177 -3.72 25.00 -15.57
C VAL A 177 -5.17 25.31 -15.27
N VAL A 178 -6.01 25.17 -16.28
CA VAL A 178 -7.46 25.11 -16.15
C VAL A 178 -7.85 23.64 -16.38
N GLU A 179 -8.07 22.89 -15.30
CA GLU A 179 -8.29 21.44 -15.39
C GLU A 179 -9.57 21.07 -16.13
N GLY A 180 -10.61 21.88 -15.94
CA GLY A 180 -11.94 21.55 -16.47
C GLY A 180 -12.56 20.33 -15.76
N PRO A 181 -13.75 19.88 -16.20
CA PRO A 181 -14.36 18.67 -15.69
C PRO A 181 -13.66 17.43 -16.23
N ASN A 182 -13.58 16.39 -15.40
CA ASN A 182 -13.20 15.05 -15.85
C ASN A 182 -14.33 14.45 -16.69
N ALA A 183 -14.00 13.79 -17.79
CA ALA A 183 -14.98 13.17 -18.67
C ALA A 183 -15.53 11.89 -18.03
N LYS A 184 -16.87 11.83 -17.91
CA LYS A 184 -17.61 10.69 -17.36
C LYS A 184 -18.03 9.73 -18.45
N ILE A 185 -17.94 8.46 -18.16
CA ILE A 185 -18.39 7.41 -19.07
C ILE A 185 -19.92 7.41 -19.13
N ARG A 186 -20.48 7.78 -20.26
CA ARG A 186 -21.94 7.78 -20.47
C ARG A 186 -22.46 6.41 -20.86
N GLN A 187 -21.67 5.68 -21.67
CA GLN A 187 -22.06 4.40 -22.21
C GLN A 187 -20.84 3.56 -22.54
N ILE A 188 -20.94 2.25 -22.29
CA ILE A 188 -19.98 1.24 -22.72
C ILE A 188 -20.75 0.20 -23.51
N ASN A 189 -20.41 -0.04 -24.76
CA ASN A 189 -21.07 -1.01 -25.63
C ASN A 189 -20.08 -2.06 -26.08
N PHE A 190 -20.51 -3.32 -26.08
CA PHE A 190 -19.82 -4.41 -26.74
C PHE A 190 -20.55 -4.79 -28.02
N ILE A 191 -19.80 -5.00 -29.11
CA ILE A 191 -20.32 -5.44 -30.40
C ILE A 191 -19.66 -6.76 -30.73
N GLY A 192 -20.44 -7.78 -31.09
CA GLY A 192 -19.97 -9.12 -31.42
C GLY A 192 -20.00 -10.10 -30.23
N ASN A 193 -20.54 -9.72 -29.10
CA ASN A 193 -20.75 -10.57 -27.93
C ASN A 193 -22.05 -11.37 -28.05
N HIS A 194 -21.96 -12.61 -28.49
CA HIS A 194 -23.10 -13.51 -28.66
C HIS A 194 -23.20 -14.56 -27.56
N VAL A 195 -22.07 -14.95 -26.97
CA VAL A 195 -21.96 -16.01 -25.97
C VAL A 195 -22.21 -15.48 -24.56
N PHE A 196 -21.63 -14.35 -24.23
CA PHE A 196 -21.79 -13.74 -22.91
C PHE A 196 -22.57 -12.43 -23.04
N PRO A 197 -23.56 -12.21 -22.16
CA PRO A 197 -24.29 -10.94 -22.14
C PRO A 197 -23.35 -9.79 -21.79
N GLU A 198 -23.65 -8.62 -22.32
CA GLU A 198 -22.86 -7.40 -22.07
C GLU A 198 -22.66 -7.11 -20.58
N SER A 199 -23.68 -7.36 -19.76
CA SER A 199 -23.61 -7.19 -18.31
C SER A 199 -22.49 -8.00 -17.67
N THR A 200 -22.25 -9.23 -18.15
CA THR A 200 -21.17 -10.09 -17.64
C THR A 200 -19.80 -9.55 -18.02
N LEU A 201 -19.66 -8.97 -19.20
CA LEU A 201 -18.40 -8.36 -19.64
C LEU A 201 -18.14 -7.05 -18.89
N LEU A 202 -19.17 -6.27 -18.63
CA LEU A 202 -19.08 -5.07 -17.80
C LEU A 202 -18.69 -5.38 -16.35
N ASP A 203 -19.14 -6.51 -15.80
CA ASP A 203 -18.76 -6.94 -14.46
C ASP A 203 -17.26 -7.27 -14.32
N GLU A 204 -16.57 -7.60 -15.42
CA GLU A 204 -15.11 -7.81 -15.43
C GLU A 204 -14.32 -6.50 -15.60
N MET A 205 -15.00 -5.36 -15.86
CA MET A 205 -14.38 -4.05 -16.00
C MET A 205 -14.40 -3.26 -14.68
N GLN A 206 -13.38 -2.46 -14.48
CA GLN A 206 -13.35 -1.46 -13.39
C GLN A 206 -14.10 -0.19 -13.78
N LEU A 207 -14.02 0.17 -15.07
CA LEU A 207 -14.77 1.29 -15.63
C LEU A 207 -16.25 0.94 -15.74
N ALA A 208 -17.12 1.85 -15.30
CA ALA A 208 -18.56 1.67 -15.32
C ALA A 208 -19.28 2.97 -15.66
N THR A 209 -20.55 2.86 -16.05
CA THR A 209 -21.44 4.01 -16.16
C THR A 209 -21.76 4.59 -14.78
N PRO A 210 -22.11 5.90 -14.67
CA PRO A 210 -22.41 6.54 -13.40
C PRO A 210 -23.51 5.80 -12.62
N ASN A 211 -23.23 5.52 -11.36
CA ASN A 211 -24.15 4.93 -10.41
C ASN A 211 -24.16 5.71 -9.08
N TRP A 212 -25.03 5.32 -8.14
CA TRP A 212 -25.15 5.99 -6.84
C TRP A 212 -23.83 6.06 -6.04
N PHE A 213 -22.90 5.14 -6.26
CA PHE A 213 -21.63 5.06 -5.55
C PHE A 213 -20.43 5.65 -6.33
N SER A 214 -20.67 6.17 -7.55
CA SER A 214 -19.58 6.70 -8.40
C SER A 214 -18.85 7.90 -7.77
N TRP A 215 -19.51 8.64 -6.87
CA TRP A 215 -18.85 9.70 -6.10
C TRP A 215 -17.71 9.18 -5.21
N TYR A 216 -17.78 7.93 -4.78
CA TYR A 216 -16.78 7.26 -3.94
C TYR A 216 -15.80 6.45 -4.79
N THR A 217 -16.32 5.55 -5.64
CA THR A 217 -15.52 4.60 -6.43
C THR A 217 -14.78 5.27 -7.59
N LYS A 218 -15.27 6.42 -8.07
CA LYS A 218 -14.76 7.12 -9.25
C LYS A 218 -14.57 6.20 -10.46
N ASN A 219 -15.39 5.16 -10.57
CA ASN A 219 -15.34 4.18 -11.66
C ASN A 219 -16.01 4.70 -12.94
N ASP A 220 -16.78 5.78 -12.84
CA ASP A 220 -17.37 6.51 -13.95
C ASP A 220 -16.40 7.50 -14.62
N LEU A 221 -15.19 7.69 -14.05
CA LEU A 221 -14.18 8.58 -14.61
C LEU A 221 -13.28 7.80 -15.57
N TYR A 222 -13.27 8.24 -16.81
CA TYR A 222 -12.46 7.61 -17.85
C TYR A 222 -10.96 7.82 -17.60
N ALA A 223 -10.20 6.73 -17.70
CA ALA A 223 -8.74 6.75 -17.76
C ALA A 223 -8.27 5.68 -18.74
N LYS A 224 -7.33 6.05 -19.62
CA LYS A 224 -6.84 5.15 -20.68
C LYS A 224 -6.19 3.90 -20.10
N GLU A 225 -5.41 4.03 -19.04
CA GLU A 225 -4.75 2.93 -18.36
C GLU A 225 -5.75 1.92 -17.78
N LYS A 226 -6.84 2.42 -17.17
CA LYS A 226 -7.92 1.59 -16.68
C LYS A 226 -8.60 0.82 -17.82
N LEU A 227 -8.91 1.50 -18.92
CA LEU A 227 -9.50 0.84 -20.09
C LEU A 227 -8.61 -0.27 -20.63
N THR A 228 -7.30 -0.03 -20.74
CA THR A 228 -6.37 -1.06 -21.19
C THR A 228 -6.37 -2.28 -20.26
N GLY A 229 -6.37 -2.06 -18.94
CA GLY A 229 -6.49 -3.13 -17.96
C GLY A 229 -7.81 -3.89 -18.06
N ASP A 230 -8.92 -3.17 -18.25
CA ASP A 230 -10.26 -3.74 -18.39
C ASP A 230 -10.38 -4.62 -19.65
N LEU A 231 -9.82 -4.17 -20.76
CA LEU A 231 -9.79 -4.96 -22.00
C LEU A 231 -8.97 -6.25 -21.84
N GLU A 232 -7.86 -6.21 -21.09
CA GLU A 232 -7.11 -7.42 -20.75
C GLU A 232 -7.88 -8.34 -19.79
N ASN A 233 -8.67 -7.80 -18.87
CA ASN A 233 -9.54 -8.60 -18.03
C ASN A 233 -10.61 -9.32 -18.86
N VAL A 234 -11.25 -8.60 -19.79
CA VAL A 234 -12.24 -9.19 -20.71
C VAL A 234 -11.57 -10.27 -21.58
N ARG A 235 -10.38 -10.02 -22.13
CA ARG A 235 -9.61 -11.02 -22.87
C ARG A 235 -9.32 -12.26 -22.03
N SER A 236 -8.83 -12.07 -20.82
CA SER A 236 -8.56 -13.17 -19.90
C SER A 236 -9.82 -13.96 -19.56
N TYR A 237 -10.95 -13.29 -19.39
CA TYR A 237 -12.25 -13.91 -19.14
C TYR A 237 -12.63 -14.92 -20.23
N TYR A 238 -12.46 -14.55 -21.51
CA TYR A 238 -12.72 -15.42 -22.66
C TYR A 238 -11.68 -16.56 -22.77
N LEU A 239 -10.40 -16.24 -22.67
CA LEU A 239 -9.32 -17.24 -22.74
C LEU A 239 -9.42 -18.28 -21.62
N ASP A 240 -9.93 -17.90 -20.44
CA ASP A 240 -10.13 -18.83 -19.34
C ASP A 240 -11.35 -19.76 -19.51
N ARG A 241 -12.19 -19.44 -20.47
CA ARG A 241 -13.39 -20.23 -20.82
C ARG A 241 -13.28 -20.99 -22.14
N GLY A 242 -12.10 -20.99 -22.71
CA GLY A 242 -11.75 -21.79 -23.88
C GLY A 242 -11.75 -21.06 -25.21
N TYR A 243 -12.04 -19.78 -25.24
CA TYR A 243 -12.12 -19.01 -26.49
C TYR A 243 -10.72 -18.55 -26.93
N LEU A 244 -9.95 -19.47 -27.50
CA LEU A 244 -8.54 -19.22 -27.91
C LEU A 244 -8.40 -18.18 -29.03
N GLU A 245 -9.41 -18.11 -29.90
CA GLU A 245 -9.44 -17.19 -31.04
C GLU A 245 -10.04 -15.83 -30.69
N PHE A 246 -10.34 -15.60 -29.40
CA PHE A 246 -10.88 -14.32 -28.95
C PHE A 246 -9.95 -13.18 -29.31
N ASN A 247 -10.50 -12.17 -29.97
CA ASN A 247 -9.79 -10.95 -30.32
C ASN A 247 -10.64 -9.71 -30.07
N ILE A 248 -9.97 -8.62 -29.71
CA ILE A 248 -10.59 -7.29 -29.70
C ILE A 248 -10.21 -6.63 -31.02
N ASP A 249 -11.17 -6.52 -31.91
CA ASP A 249 -10.95 -6.03 -33.27
C ASP A 249 -10.72 -4.53 -33.29
N SER A 250 -11.49 -3.80 -32.49
CA SER A 250 -11.32 -2.35 -32.35
C SER A 250 -11.90 -1.83 -31.05
N THR A 251 -11.33 -0.74 -30.56
CA THR A 251 -11.84 0.03 -29.44
C THR A 251 -12.02 1.47 -29.85
N GLN A 252 -13.26 1.93 -29.92
CA GLN A 252 -13.61 3.30 -30.26
C GLN A 252 -13.94 4.06 -28.99
N VAL A 253 -13.30 5.20 -28.80
CA VAL A 253 -13.54 6.13 -27.70
C VAL A 253 -13.98 7.45 -28.30
N SER A 254 -15.22 7.82 -28.05
CA SER A 254 -15.81 9.08 -28.56
C SER A 254 -16.07 10.02 -27.41
N LEU A 255 -15.70 11.29 -27.60
CA LEU A 255 -15.89 12.35 -26.65
C LEU A 255 -17.05 13.26 -27.11
N SER A 256 -17.93 13.62 -26.21
CA SER A 256 -19.01 14.60 -26.49
C SER A 256 -18.43 15.98 -26.86
N THR A 257 -19.20 16.78 -27.56
CA THR A 257 -18.79 18.11 -28.02
C THR A 257 -18.40 19.03 -26.88
N ASP A 258 -19.03 18.90 -25.72
CA ASP A 258 -18.74 19.65 -24.49
C ASP A 258 -17.58 19.06 -23.66
N ARG A 259 -16.95 17.98 -24.14
CA ARG A 259 -15.83 17.27 -23.52
C ARG A 259 -16.10 16.72 -22.11
N LYS A 260 -17.36 16.47 -21.76
CA LYS A 260 -17.76 15.97 -20.43
C LYS A 260 -18.18 14.52 -20.41
N GLU A 261 -18.57 13.96 -21.55
CA GLU A 261 -19.08 12.59 -21.64
C GLU A 261 -18.25 11.76 -22.63
N MET A 262 -17.99 10.51 -22.24
CA MET A 262 -17.27 9.53 -23.03
C MET A 262 -18.19 8.37 -23.39
N TYR A 263 -18.08 7.93 -24.61
CA TYR A 263 -18.76 6.76 -25.17
C TYR A 263 -17.72 5.77 -25.61
N LEU A 264 -17.78 4.57 -25.08
CA LEU A 264 -16.87 3.47 -25.39
C LEU A 264 -17.59 2.43 -26.20
N THR A 265 -17.00 2.02 -27.31
CA THR A 265 -17.51 0.90 -28.13
C THR A 265 -16.36 -0.06 -28.38
N VAL A 266 -16.51 -1.29 -27.92
CA VAL A 266 -15.53 -2.36 -28.03
C VAL A 266 -16.07 -3.41 -28.99
N SER A 267 -15.47 -3.56 -30.16
CA SER A 267 -15.81 -4.61 -31.10
C SER A 267 -14.95 -5.83 -30.85
N ILE A 268 -15.58 -6.96 -30.62
CA ILE A 268 -14.91 -8.22 -30.29
C ILE A 268 -15.29 -9.32 -31.28
N HIS A 269 -14.38 -10.24 -31.44
CA HIS A 269 -14.59 -11.53 -32.10
C HIS A 269 -14.39 -12.63 -31.08
N GLU A 270 -15.46 -13.39 -30.77
CA GLU A 270 -15.42 -14.38 -29.68
C GLU A 270 -14.72 -15.67 -30.07
N GLY A 271 -14.86 -16.11 -31.34
CA GLY A 271 -14.39 -17.42 -31.80
C GLY A 271 -15.21 -18.57 -31.21
N GLU A 272 -14.72 -19.78 -31.39
CA GLU A 272 -15.33 -20.99 -30.86
C GLU A 272 -14.61 -21.49 -29.59
N PRO A 273 -15.31 -22.18 -28.67
CA PRO A 273 -14.70 -22.68 -27.45
C PRO A 273 -13.90 -23.97 -27.71
N TYR A 274 -12.64 -23.97 -27.34
CA TYR A 274 -11.73 -25.10 -27.46
C TYR A 274 -11.72 -25.98 -26.22
N THR A 275 -11.68 -27.30 -26.42
CA THR A 275 -11.51 -28.30 -25.39
C THR A 275 -10.13 -28.95 -25.48
N ILE A 276 -9.58 -29.35 -24.34
CA ILE A 276 -8.30 -30.01 -24.27
C ILE A 276 -8.50 -31.50 -24.61
N SER A 277 -7.98 -31.93 -25.77
CA SER A 277 -8.05 -33.33 -26.21
C SER A 277 -6.91 -34.17 -25.69
N GLY A 278 -5.78 -33.56 -25.36
CA GLY A 278 -4.61 -34.29 -24.87
C GLY A 278 -3.62 -33.40 -24.13
N LEU A 279 -2.83 -34.05 -23.26
CA LEU A 279 -1.73 -33.44 -22.57
C LEU A 279 -0.49 -34.32 -22.76
N LYS A 280 0.58 -33.75 -23.33
CA LYS A 280 1.85 -34.39 -23.54
C LYS A 280 2.95 -33.73 -22.73
N PHE A 281 3.95 -34.47 -22.36
CA PHE A 281 5.17 -33.96 -21.74
C PHE A 281 6.34 -34.25 -22.68
N SER A 282 7.24 -33.29 -22.77
CA SER A 282 8.48 -33.44 -23.56
C SER A 282 9.63 -32.77 -22.80
N GLY A 283 10.86 -33.05 -23.28
CA GLY A 283 12.07 -32.53 -22.63
C GLY A 283 12.57 -33.43 -21.52
N ASN A 284 13.31 -32.85 -20.57
CA ASN A 284 13.92 -33.60 -19.46
C ASN A 284 13.08 -33.47 -18.18
N LEU A 285 12.41 -34.54 -17.81
CA LEU A 285 11.54 -34.58 -16.62
C LEU A 285 12.25 -35.03 -15.35
N LEU A 286 13.58 -35.22 -15.38
CA LEU A 286 14.42 -35.60 -14.23
C LEU A 286 13.94 -36.84 -13.46
N ASP A 287 13.37 -37.82 -14.17
CA ASP A 287 12.72 -39.03 -13.60
C ASP A 287 11.60 -38.74 -12.56
N ARG A 288 11.04 -37.50 -12.60
CA ARG A 288 10.00 -37.02 -11.71
C ARG A 288 8.66 -36.78 -12.42
N GLU A 289 8.42 -37.47 -13.51
CA GLU A 289 7.22 -37.28 -14.32
C GLU A 289 5.93 -37.42 -13.51
N ALA A 290 5.86 -38.41 -12.61
CA ALA A 290 4.68 -38.64 -11.79
C ALA A 290 4.40 -37.45 -10.82
N GLU A 291 5.44 -36.80 -10.33
CA GLU A 291 5.31 -35.64 -9.43
C GLU A 291 4.90 -34.38 -10.23
N LEU A 292 5.56 -34.12 -11.34
CA LEU A 292 5.23 -32.98 -12.21
C LEU A 292 3.80 -33.09 -12.76
N LYS A 293 3.35 -34.29 -13.11
CA LYS A 293 1.96 -34.56 -13.53
C LYS A 293 0.93 -34.22 -12.45
N ARG A 294 1.25 -34.39 -11.16
CA ARG A 294 0.34 -34.02 -10.05
C ARG A 294 0.14 -32.52 -9.91
N LEU A 295 1.07 -31.71 -10.40
CA LEU A 295 0.98 -30.24 -10.35
C LEU A 295 0.08 -29.66 -11.45
N VAL A 296 -0.28 -30.49 -12.42
CA VAL A 296 -1.09 -30.06 -13.56
C VAL A 296 -2.54 -29.91 -13.13
N ALA A 297 -3.05 -28.68 -13.24
CA ALA A 297 -4.44 -28.35 -12.97
C ALA A 297 -5.38 -28.59 -14.16
N ILE A 298 -4.83 -29.00 -15.30
CA ILE A 298 -5.53 -29.15 -16.57
C ILE A 298 -5.82 -30.62 -16.80
N LYS A 299 -7.06 -30.94 -17.24
CA LYS A 299 -7.44 -32.31 -17.57
C LYS A 299 -7.97 -32.43 -19.00
N PRO A 300 -7.65 -33.53 -19.69
CA PRO A 300 -8.30 -33.83 -20.98
C PRO A 300 -9.83 -33.88 -20.83
N GLY A 301 -10.54 -33.33 -21.80
CA GLY A 301 -12.00 -33.15 -21.78
C GLY A 301 -12.50 -31.86 -21.14
N GLU A 302 -11.66 -31.11 -20.43
CA GLU A 302 -12.03 -29.80 -19.91
C GLU A 302 -11.86 -28.72 -21.00
N ARG A 303 -12.58 -27.60 -20.85
CA ARG A 303 -12.34 -26.39 -21.65
C ARG A 303 -10.95 -25.84 -21.36
N PHE A 304 -10.32 -25.31 -22.38
CA PHE A 304 -9.06 -24.61 -22.21
C PHE A 304 -9.20 -23.42 -21.25
N SER A 305 -8.17 -23.17 -20.44
CA SER A 305 -8.06 -22.01 -19.57
C SER A 305 -6.61 -21.52 -19.55
N ALA A 306 -6.41 -20.30 -19.98
CA ALA A 306 -5.08 -19.66 -19.98
C ALA A 306 -4.51 -19.52 -18.56
N GLN A 307 -5.36 -19.22 -17.60
CA GLN A 307 -4.96 -19.10 -16.19
C GLN A 307 -4.52 -20.46 -15.61
N LYS A 308 -5.29 -21.53 -15.85
CA LYS A 308 -4.87 -22.87 -15.40
C LYS A 308 -3.55 -23.31 -16.04
N LEU A 309 -3.31 -22.93 -17.30
CA LEU A 309 -2.08 -23.22 -18.00
C LEU A 309 -0.90 -22.47 -17.36
N LYS A 310 -1.04 -21.17 -17.17
CA LYS A 310 -0.05 -20.32 -16.51
C LYS A 310 0.26 -20.80 -15.08
N ASP A 311 -0.77 -21.16 -14.31
CA ASP A 311 -0.60 -21.70 -12.96
C ASP A 311 0.12 -23.04 -12.97
N THR A 312 -0.18 -23.90 -13.96
CA THR A 312 0.48 -25.20 -14.12
C THR A 312 1.96 -25.01 -14.43
N THR A 313 2.30 -24.24 -15.47
CA THR A 313 3.70 -24.00 -15.84
C THR A 313 4.48 -23.37 -14.72
N LYS A 314 3.90 -22.37 -14.03
CA LYS A 314 4.52 -21.75 -12.87
C LYS A 314 4.80 -22.75 -11.75
N ARG A 315 3.82 -23.57 -11.34
CA ARG A 315 4.00 -24.57 -10.28
C ARG A 315 5.09 -25.59 -10.65
N MET A 316 5.19 -25.96 -11.92
CA MET A 316 6.24 -26.86 -12.37
C MET A 316 7.63 -26.18 -12.30
N VAL A 317 7.76 -24.94 -12.75
CA VAL A 317 9.01 -24.15 -12.62
C VAL A 317 9.39 -23.97 -11.15
N ASP A 318 8.46 -23.57 -10.32
CA ASP A 318 8.69 -23.41 -8.87
C ASP A 318 9.17 -24.72 -8.26
N LYS A 319 8.55 -25.84 -8.64
CA LYS A 319 8.94 -27.17 -8.15
C LYS A 319 10.32 -27.62 -8.60
N LEU A 320 10.68 -27.35 -9.84
CA LEU A 320 12.04 -27.58 -10.34
C LEU A 320 13.05 -26.70 -9.61
N GLY A 321 12.69 -25.46 -9.33
CA GLY A 321 13.49 -24.53 -8.52
C GLY A 321 13.76 -25.05 -7.10
N GLU A 322 12.78 -25.72 -6.46
CA GLU A 322 12.99 -26.35 -5.14
C GLU A 322 14.09 -27.47 -5.21
N TYR A 323 14.30 -28.08 -6.36
CA TYR A 323 15.33 -29.10 -6.57
C TYR A 323 16.70 -28.57 -7.01
N GLY A 324 16.85 -27.24 -7.06
CA GLY A 324 18.11 -26.60 -7.41
C GLY A 324 18.21 -26.13 -8.86
N TYR A 325 17.15 -26.18 -9.64
CA TYR A 325 17.14 -25.78 -11.04
C TYR A 325 16.66 -24.33 -11.18
N ALA A 326 17.55 -23.39 -10.90
CA ALA A 326 17.22 -21.95 -10.85
C ALA A 326 16.74 -21.36 -12.17
N PHE A 327 17.14 -21.95 -13.29
CA PHE A 327 16.86 -21.48 -14.65
C PHE A 327 15.93 -22.43 -15.39
N ALA A 328 15.17 -23.24 -14.66
CA ALA A 328 14.20 -24.14 -15.28
C ALA A 328 13.14 -23.36 -16.05
N THR A 329 12.80 -23.86 -17.24
CA THR A 329 11.71 -23.34 -18.06
C THR A 329 10.70 -24.43 -18.39
N VAL A 330 9.43 -24.07 -18.41
CA VAL A 330 8.35 -24.95 -18.84
C VAL A 330 7.53 -24.19 -19.88
N ASN A 331 7.69 -24.56 -21.13
CA ASN A 331 6.99 -23.94 -22.24
C ASN A 331 5.78 -24.78 -22.62
N ALA A 332 4.64 -24.13 -22.75
CA ALA A 332 3.43 -24.79 -23.23
C ALA A 332 3.29 -24.55 -24.73
N LEU A 333 3.28 -25.62 -25.50
CA LEU A 333 3.14 -25.60 -26.95
C LEU A 333 1.73 -26.13 -27.28
N PRO A 334 0.78 -25.26 -27.68
CA PRO A 334 -0.54 -25.70 -28.12
C PRO A 334 -0.53 -26.17 -29.58
N GLU A 335 -1.02 -27.38 -29.81
CA GLU A 335 -1.35 -27.89 -31.14
C GLU A 335 -2.87 -27.77 -31.32
N ILE A 336 -3.30 -26.78 -32.14
CA ILE A 336 -4.71 -26.41 -32.29
C ILE A 336 -5.30 -27.14 -33.50
N ASP A 337 -6.40 -27.88 -33.28
CA ASP A 337 -7.23 -28.45 -34.34
C ASP A 337 -8.50 -27.59 -34.50
N GLN A 338 -8.48 -26.71 -35.48
CA GLN A 338 -9.59 -25.78 -35.76
C GLN A 338 -10.86 -26.51 -36.27
N LYS A 339 -10.74 -27.71 -36.86
CA LYS A 339 -11.91 -28.44 -37.36
C LYS A 339 -12.73 -29.08 -36.27
N HIS A 340 -12.07 -29.51 -35.21
CA HIS A 340 -12.71 -30.18 -34.09
C HIS A 340 -12.79 -29.31 -32.84
N HIS A 341 -12.32 -28.06 -32.89
CA HIS A 341 -12.21 -27.15 -31.76
C HIS A 341 -11.52 -27.79 -30.56
N THR A 342 -10.41 -28.47 -30.82
CA THR A 342 -9.63 -29.12 -29.76
C THR A 342 -8.19 -28.65 -29.74
N VAL A 343 -7.56 -28.74 -28.59
CA VAL A 343 -6.15 -28.40 -28.40
C VAL A 343 -5.42 -29.53 -27.66
N VAL A 344 -4.30 -29.95 -28.20
CA VAL A 344 -3.33 -30.78 -27.49
C VAL A 344 -2.24 -29.87 -26.93
N LEU A 345 -2.04 -29.94 -25.62
CA LEU A 345 -1.00 -29.17 -24.94
C LEU A 345 0.25 -30.02 -24.75
N THR A 346 1.38 -29.59 -25.27
CA THR A 346 2.68 -30.19 -25.00
C THR A 346 3.45 -29.31 -24.04
N LEU A 347 3.67 -29.80 -22.81
CA LEU A 347 4.48 -29.13 -21.79
C LEU A 347 5.94 -29.54 -21.99
N GLN A 348 6.72 -28.64 -22.55
CA GLN A 348 8.15 -28.85 -22.78
C GLN A 348 8.93 -28.38 -21.57
N VAL A 349 9.55 -29.31 -20.86
CA VAL A 349 10.32 -29.07 -19.64
C VAL A 349 11.81 -29.03 -19.98
N ASP A 350 12.45 -27.92 -19.69
CA ASP A 350 13.90 -27.79 -19.68
C ASP A 350 14.34 -27.34 -18.26
N PRO A 351 14.86 -28.24 -17.45
CA PRO A 351 15.33 -27.88 -16.10
C PRO A 351 16.61 -27.08 -16.12
N GLY A 352 17.35 -27.08 -17.23
CA GLY A 352 18.69 -26.50 -17.25
C GLY A 352 19.65 -27.27 -16.33
N ARG A 353 20.59 -26.57 -15.70
CA ARG A 353 21.55 -27.17 -14.76
C ARG A 353 21.13 -26.95 -13.33
N ARG A 354 21.47 -27.91 -12.47
CA ARG A 354 21.33 -27.78 -11.03
C ARG A 354 22.44 -26.88 -10.51
N VAL A 355 22.06 -25.89 -9.69
CA VAL A 355 23.02 -24.88 -9.19
C VAL A 355 22.95 -24.74 -7.69
N TYR A 356 24.04 -24.31 -7.09
CA TYR A 356 24.08 -23.93 -5.68
C TYR A 356 24.47 -22.46 -5.52
N VAL A 357 24.04 -21.86 -4.40
CA VAL A 357 24.28 -20.45 -4.10
C VAL A 357 25.68 -20.31 -3.57
N ARG A 358 26.52 -19.51 -4.24
CA ARG A 358 27.87 -19.17 -3.80
C ARG A 358 27.83 -18.09 -2.73
N HIS A 359 27.25 -16.94 -3.07
CA HIS A 359 27.13 -15.79 -2.16
C HIS A 359 25.73 -15.18 -2.18
N VAL A 360 25.34 -14.61 -1.03
CA VAL A 360 24.18 -13.75 -0.89
C VAL A 360 24.69 -12.32 -0.68
N ASN A 361 24.59 -11.51 -1.71
CA ASN A 361 25.05 -10.12 -1.74
C ASN A 361 23.90 -9.20 -1.37
N ILE A 362 24.05 -8.41 -0.31
CA ILE A 362 23.04 -7.45 0.14
C ILE A 362 23.56 -6.06 -0.21
N THR A 363 22.71 -5.27 -0.89
CA THR A 363 23.04 -3.92 -1.35
C THR A 363 21.89 -2.96 -1.12
N GLY A 364 22.19 -1.65 -0.99
CA GLY A 364 21.18 -0.62 -0.76
C GLY A 364 20.85 -0.35 0.71
N ASN A 365 21.38 -1.16 1.64
CA ASN A 365 21.20 -1.03 3.08
C ASN A 365 22.22 -0.05 3.69
N THR A 366 22.02 1.25 3.50
CA THR A 366 22.97 2.30 3.95
C THR A 366 22.87 2.58 5.45
N ARG A 367 21.70 2.38 6.05
CA ARG A 367 21.41 2.59 7.48
C ARG A 367 21.20 1.28 8.21
N THR A 368 20.53 0.32 7.57
CA THR A 368 20.26 -1.00 8.14
C THR A 368 21.51 -1.86 8.10
N ARG A 369 21.88 -2.47 9.21
CA ARG A 369 23.02 -3.39 9.28
C ARG A 369 22.77 -4.61 8.39
N ASP A 370 23.83 -5.12 7.76
CA ASP A 370 23.79 -6.32 6.91
C ASP A 370 23.13 -7.51 7.62
N GLU A 371 23.50 -7.72 8.90
CA GLU A 371 22.96 -8.82 9.72
C GLU A 371 21.44 -8.82 9.82
N VAL A 372 20.78 -7.63 9.76
CA VAL A 372 19.34 -7.50 9.87
C VAL A 372 18.62 -8.07 8.65
N VAL A 373 19.19 -7.90 7.47
CA VAL A 373 18.65 -8.49 6.23
C VAL A 373 19.08 -9.95 6.13
N ARG A 374 20.33 -10.25 6.41
CA ARG A 374 20.93 -11.58 6.27
C ARG A 374 20.25 -12.63 7.17
N ARG A 375 19.86 -12.29 8.39
CA ARG A 375 19.15 -13.21 9.31
C ARG A 375 17.73 -13.58 8.83
N GLU A 376 17.17 -12.78 7.94
CA GLU A 376 15.87 -13.10 7.32
C GLU A 376 16.00 -14.05 6.13
N MET A 377 17.22 -14.27 5.63
CA MET A 377 17.43 -15.20 4.52
C MET A 377 17.19 -16.65 4.97
N ARG A 378 16.47 -17.38 4.14
CA ARG A 378 16.24 -18.83 4.30
C ARG A 378 16.99 -19.64 3.24
N GLN A 379 17.42 -18.98 2.16
CA GLN A 379 18.39 -19.48 1.22
C GLN A 379 19.78 -19.18 1.74
N PHE A 380 20.55 -20.22 2.03
CA PHE A 380 21.89 -20.09 2.58
C PHE A 380 22.96 -20.22 1.49
N GLU A 381 24.11 -19.60 1.73
CA GLU A 381 25.33 -19.78 0.94
C GLU A 381 25.82 -21.23 1.08
N GLY A 382 26.42 -21.77 0.01
CA GLY A 382 26.87 -23.17 -0.05
C GLY A 382 25.76 -24.21 -0.17
N ALA A 383 24.48 -23.82 -0.08
CA ALA A 383 23.35 -24.71 -0.24
C ALA A 383 22.88 -24.76 -1.69
N TRP A 384 22.20 -25.85 -2.07
CA TRP A 384 21.48 -25.91 -3.34
C TRP A 384 20.49 -24.77 -3.41
N PHE A 385 20.34 -24.18 -4.60
CA PHE A 385 19.30 -23.20 -4.87
C PHE A 385 17.92 -23.81 -4.57
N ASP A 386 17.05 -23.00 -3.98
CA ASP A 386 15.67 -23.38 -3.68
C ASP A 386 14.78 -22.14 -3.86
N SER A 387 13.98 -22.15 -4.91
CA SER A 387 13.10 -21.03 -5.27
C SER A 387 12.12 -20.66 -4.16
N ASN A 388 11.61 -21.65 -3.43
CA ASN A 388 10.69 -21.47 -2.30
C ASN A 388 11.39 -20.74 -1.14
N ARG A 389 12.60 -21.18 -0.80
CA ARG A 389 13.41 -20.51 0.24
C ARG A 389 13.79 -19.09 -0.15
N LEU A 390 14.07 -18.87 -1.43
CA LEU A 390 14.39 -17.54 -1.94
C LEU A 390 13.18 -16.60 -1.87
N MET A 391 12.01 -17.08 -2.30
CA MET A 391 10.77 -16.32 -2.20
C MET A 391 10.39 -16.03 -0.75
N LEU A 392 10.51 -17.01 0.13
CA LEU A 392 10.30 -16.85 1.56
C LEU A 392 11.28 -15.82 2.16
N SER A 393 12.53 -15.83 1.72
CA SER A 393 13.53 -14.83 2.13
C SER A 393 13.10 -13.41 1.73
N LYS A 394 12.68 -13.23 0.47
CA LYS A 394 12.14 -11.96 -0.02
C LYS A 394 10.95 -11.48 0.80
N ASP A 395 9.98 -12.36 1.06
CA ASP A 395 8.80 -12.05 1.85
C ASP A 395 9.15 -11.66 3.29
N ARG A 396 10.12 -12.34 3.91
CA ARG A 396 10.59 -12.02 5.25
C ARG A 396 11.26 -10.66 5.31
N VAL A 397 12.14 -10.35 4.36
CA VAL A 397 12.78 -9.02 4.27
C VAL A 397 11.73 -7.92 4.02
N ASN A 398 10.74 -8.15 3.16
CA ASN A 398 9.62 -7.23 2.96
C ASN A 398 8.80 -6.99 4.24
N ARG A 399 8.55 -8.04 5.03
CA ARG A 399 7.80 -7.95 6.30
C ARG A 399 8.50 -7.13 7.37
N LEU A 400 9.80 -6.90 7.28
CA LEU A 400 10.50 -5.97 8.18
C LEU A 400 9.92 -4.57 8.10
N GLY A 401 9.39 -4.17 6.94
CA GLY A 401 8.78 -2.85 6.76
C GLY A 401 9.79 -1.69 6.68
N TYR A 402 11.09 -1.97 6.57
CA TYR A 402 12.16 -0.96 6.52
C TYR A 402 12.47 -0.48 5.10
N PHE A 403 11.93 -1.17 4.09
CA PHE A 403 12.23 -0.96 2.68
C PHE A 403 10.98 -0.58 1.90
N THR A 404 11.14 0.27 0.89
CA THR A 404 10.08 0.57 -0.10
C THR A 404 10.03 -0.50 -1.17
N ASP A 405 11.20 -1.07 -1.49
CA ASP A 405 11.33 -2.12 -2.48
C ASP A 405 12.41 -3.11 -2.03
N VAL A 406 12.17 -4.39 -2.35
CA VAL A 406 13.11 -5.49 -2.14
C VAL A 406 13.15 -6.31 -3.41
N ASP A 407 14.24 -6.17 -4.15
CA ASP A 407 14.49 -6.99 -5.34
C ASP A 407 15.47 -8.11 -5.02
N VAL A 408 15.10 -9.33 -5.42
CA VAL A 408 15.94 -10.51 -5.23
C VAL A 408 16.14 -11.17 -6.57
N SER A 409 17.35 -11.15 -7.05
CA SER A 409 17.74 -11.71 -8.34
C SER A 409 18.81 -12.78 -8.18
N THR A 410 18.84 -13.70 -9.13
CA THR A 410 19.81 -14.81 -9.19
C THR A 410 20.66 -14.63 -10.43
N VAL A 411 21.96 -14.52 -10.27
CA VAL A 411 22.92 -14.26 -11.35
C VAL A 411 23.91 -15.42 -11.45
N PRO A 412 24.11 -16.01 -12.64
CA PRO A 412 25.16 -17.02 -12.87
C PRO A 412 26.54 -16.44 -12.59
N VAL A 413 27.41 -17.25 -11.99
CA VAL A 413 28.79 -16.89 -11.74
C VAL A 413 29.64 -17.16 -12.96
N GLU A 414 30.33 -16.13 -13.49
CA GLU A 414 31.21 -16.29 -14.63
C GLU A 414 32.30 -17.33 -14.36
N GLY A 415 32.57 -18.17 -15.37
CA GLY A 415 33.58 -19.24 -15.28
C GLY A 415 33.14 -20.49 -14.53
N THR A 416 31.93 -20.53 -13.99
CA THR A 416 31.35 -21.71 -13.35
C THR A 416 30.08 -22.14 -14.08
N GLN A 417 29.74 -23.44 -13.93
CA GLN A 417 28.56 -23.99 -14.63
C GLN A 417 27.40 -24.29 -13.67
N ASP A 418 27.69 -24.33 -12.37
CA ASP A 418 26.80 -24.85 -11.32
C ASP A 418 26.68 -23.89 -10.13
N GLN A 419 27.17 -22.63 -10.26
CA GLN A 419 27.10 -21.63 -9.21
C GLN A 419 26.30 -20.42 -9.60
N VAL A 420 25.57 -19.89 -8.62
CA VAL A 420 24.84 -18.64 -8.73
C VAL A 420 25.11 -17.76 -7.53
N ASP A 421 25.11 -16.45 -7.75
CA ASP A 421 25.01 -15.47 -6.67
C ASP A 421 23.57 -14.98 -6.53
N VAL A 422 23.12 -14.82 -5.32
CA VAL A 422 21.84 -14.19 -4.99
C VAL A 422 22.09 -12.75 -4.60
N ASN A 423 21.56 -11.82 -5.39
CA ASN A 423 21.66 -10.40 -5.12
C ASN A 423 20.34 -9.92 -4.50
N VAL A 424 20.41 -9.39 -3.30
CA VAL A 424 19.29 -8.78 -2.55
C VAL A 424 19.52 -7.27 -2.54
N ASN A 425 18.81 -6.57 -3.41
CA ASN A 425 18.88 -5.11 -3.48
C ASN A 425 17.69 -4.50 -2.76
N VAL A 426 17.93 -3.64 -1.78
CA VAL A 426 16.88 -3.02 -0.96
C VAL A 426 16.91 -1.50 -1.10
N ALA A 427 15.72 -0.88 -1.13
CA ALA A 427 15.58 0.56 -1.10
C ALA A 427 14.99 0.98 0.25
N GLU A 428 15.80 1.63 1.10
CA GLU A 428 15.41 2.01 2.45
C GLU A 428 14.37 3.15 2.46
N LYS A 429 13.46 3.09 3.42
CA LYS A 429 12.53 4.18 3.74
C LYS A 429 12.72 4.66 5.18
N PRO A 430 12.25 5.87 5.53
CA PRO A 430 12.17 6.30 6.92
C PRO A 430 11.37 5.31 7.76
N THR A 431 11.91 4.90 8.92
CA THR A 431 11.32 3.92 9.84
C THR A 431 10.75 4.55 11.10
N GLY A 432 10.83 5.87 11.23
CA GLY A 432 10.14 6.63 12.27
C GLY A 432 8.70 6.91 11.84
N THR A 433 7.74 6.64 12.71
CA THR A 433 6.32 6.94 12.49
C THR A 433 5.76 7.77 13.64
N LEU A 434 4.98 8.78 13.28
CA LEU A 434 4.11 9.52 14.18
C LEU A 434 2.67 9.21 13.80
N SER A 435 1.91 8.65 14.73
CA SER A 435 0.50 8.36 14.53
C SER A 435 -0.34 9.23 15.45
N LEU A 436 -1.41 9.80 14.91
CA LEU A 436 -2.45 10.50 15.65
C LEU A 436 -3.78 9.91 15.21
N GLY A 437 -4.59 9.53 16.17
CA GLY A 437 -5.91 8.95 15.92
C GLY A 437 -6.98 9.56 16.79
N VAL A 438 -8.16 9.73 16.21
CA VAL A 438 -9.39 10.11 16.93
C VAL A 438 -10.41 9.02 16.65
N GLY A 439 -11.07 8.54 17.68
CA GLY A 439 -12.10 7.53 17.57
C GLY A 439 -13.33 7.89 18.40
N TYR A 440 -14.45 7.29 18.05
CA TYR A 440 -15.67 7.31 18.82
C TYR A 440 -16.41 5.99 18.67
N GLY A 441 -16.82 5.43 19.79
CA GLY A 441 -17.62 4.21 19.78
C GLY A 441 -18.86 4.35 20.67
N SER A 442 -19.96 3.75 20.28
CA SER A 442 -21.21 3.81 21.05
C SER A 442 -21.11 3.21 22.46
N GLY A 443 -20.14 2.29 22.67
CA GLY A 443 -19.90 1.67 23.99
C GLY A 443 -18.61 2.13 24.66
N SER A 444 -17.71 2.81 23.94
CA SER A 444 -16.41 3.24 24.47
C SER A 444 -16.27 4.77 24.58
N GLY A 445 -17.24 5.52 24.04
CA GLY A 445 -17.16 6.98 24.01
C GLY A 445 -16.05 7.52 23.09
N PRO A 446 -15.69 8.80 23.25
CA PRO A 446 -14.60 9.41 22.52
C PRO A 446 -13.24 8.87 22.96
N SER A 447 -12.31 8.77 22.02
CA SER A 447 -10.92 8.39 22.27
C SER A 447 -9.96 9.18 21.39
N ILE A 448 -8.79 9.48 21.91
CA ILE A 448 -7.68 10.09 21.20
C ILE A 448 -6.45 9.23 21.47
N SER A 449 -5.75 8.88 20.42
CA SER A 449 -4.50 8.15 20.48
C SER A 449 -3.37 8.93 19.82
N ALA A 450 -2.20 8.85 20.41
CA ALA A 450 -0.96 9.36 19.86
C ALA A 450 0.13 8.31 20.04
N GLY A 451 0.92 8.09 18.99
CA GLY A 451 2.01 7.12 19.03
C GLY A 451 3.23 7.66 18.31
N ILE A 452 4.39 7.45 18.91
CA ILE A 452 5.69 7.65 18.26
C ILE A 452 6.38 6.30 18.26
N SER A 453 6.78 5.84 17.09
CA SER A 453 7.51 4.60 16.96
C SER A 453 8.74 4.82 16.07
N GLN A 454 9.85 4.25 16.49
CA GLN A 454 11.04 4.14 15.68
C GLN A 454 11.35 2.66 15.49
N ASP A 455 11.10 2.17 14.31
CA ASP A 455 11.51 0.84 13.92
C ASP A 455 12.97 0.88 13.41
N ASN A 456 13.66 -0.24 13.54
CA ASN A 456 15.07 -0.33 13.12
C ASN A 456 15.99 0.73 13.79
N VAL A 457 15.89 0.86 15.11
CA VAL A 457 16.67 1.81 15.90
C VAL A 457 18.18 1.62 15.63
N PHE A 458 18.87 2.66 15.16
CA PHE A 458 20.29 2.62 14.78
C PHE A 458 20.67 1.49 13.80
N GLY A 459 19.73 1.07 12.96
CA GLY A 459 19.96 -0.01 11.99
C GLY A 459 20.03 -1.41 12.57
N SER A 460 19.68 -1.61 13.85
CA SER A 460 19.80 -2.88 14.57
C SER A 460 18.63 -3.86 14.34
N GLY A 461 17.56 -3.38 13.73
CA GLY A 461 16.29 -4.12 13.60
C GLY A 461 15.44 -4.12 14.88
N ASN A 462 15.86 -3.42 15.93
CA ASN A 462 15.07 -3.25 17.15
C ASN A 462 14.05 -2.12 16.96
N SER A 463 12.90 -2.21 17.61
CA SER A 463 11.91 -1.15 17.63
C SER A 463 11.71 -0.59 19.04
N LEU A 464 11.39 0.70 19.10
CA LEU A 464 11.01 1.41 20.31
C LEU A 464 9.73 2.21 20.00
N SER A 465 8.71 2.04 20.81
CA SER A 465 7.45 2.77 20.67
C SER A 465 6.99 3.37 21.98
N LEU A 466 6.41 4.57 21.91
CA LEU A 466 5.68 5.23 22.95
C LEU A 466 4.25 5.42 22.47
N ASN A 467 3.29 4.92 23.21
CA ASN A 467 1.87 5.04 22.89
C ASN A 467 1.11 5.68 24.04
N VAL A 468 0.25 6.63 23.68
CA VAL A 468 -0.68 7.28 24.58
C VAL A 468 -2.07 7.11 24.00
N ASN A 469 -2.97 6.53 24.76
CA ASN A 469 -4.39 6.47 24.41
C ASN A 469 -5.18 7.10 25.58
N THR A 470 -6.09 8.00 25.25
CA THR A 470 -6.99 8.60 26.21
C THR A 470 -8.42 8.48 25.72
N GLY A 471 -9.14 7.53 26.29
CA GLY A 471 -10.55 7.25 26.01
C GLY A 471 -11.39 7.32 27.27
N SER A 472 -12.71 7.26 27.09
CA SER A 472 -13.65 7.28 28.21
C SER A 472 -13.61 5.99 29.04
N THR A 473 -13.38 4.84 28.38
CA THR A 473 -13.33 3.54 29.05
C THR A 473 -11.91 3.11 29.41
N ASN A 474 -10.91 3.63 28.74
CA ASN A 474 -9.53 3.19 28.93
C ASN A 474 -8.54 4.33 28.62
N ARG A 475 -7.56 4.51 29.51
CA ARG A 475 -6.45 5.45 29.30
C ARG A 475 -5.15 4.68 29.50
N THR A 476 -4.26 4.74 28.55
CA THR A 476 -3.02 3.97 28.56
C THR A 476 -1.85 4.84 28.13
N LEU A 477 -0.76 4.74 28.87
CA LEU A 477 0.56 5.19 28.47
C LEU A 477 1.44 3.96 28.48
N SER A 478 2.10 3.64 27.37
CA SER A 478 3.02 2.50 27.30
C SER A 478 4.29 2.82 26.52
N VAL A 479 5.38 2.23 26.96
CA VAL A 479 6.68 2.23 26.29
C VAL A 479 7.04 0.78 26.02
N THR A 480 7.19 0.43 24.75
CA THR A 480 7.48 -0.94 24.32
C THR A 480 8.78 -0.97 23.53
N GLN A 481 9.72 -1.82 23.93
CA GLN A 481 10.93 -2.14 23.19
C GLN A 481 10.83 -3.58 22.67
N THR A 482 11.04 -3.76 21.37
CA THR A 482 11.06 -5.08 20.75
C THR A 482 12.42 -5.35 20.11
N ASP A 483 12.99 -6.48 20.46
CA ASP A 483 14.16 -7.05 19.83
C ASP A 483 13.75 -8.36 19.15
N PRO A 484 13.58 -8.38 17.82
CA PRO A 484 13.04 -9.56 17.11
C PRO A 484 14.04 -10.73 17.06
N TYR A 485 15.32 -10.46 17.31
CA TYR A 485 16.40 -11.44 17.34
C TYR A 485 17.29 -11.24 18.56
N PHE A 486 16.70 -11.37 19.75
CA PHE A 486 17.45 -11.35 21.01
C PHE A 486 18.50 -12.47 21.06
N THR A 487 18.21 -13.60 20.43
CA THR A 487 19.16 -14.68 20.16
C THR A 487 19.33 -14.89 18.66
N VAL A 488 20.42 -15.51 18.26
CA VAL A 488 20.71 -15.83 16.85
C VAL A 488 19.67 -16.78 16.24
N ASP A 489 19.00 -17.59 17.05
CA ASP A 489 17.94 -18.51 16.63
C ASP A 489 16.58 -17.81 16.42
N GLY A 490 16.50 -16.51 16.60
CA GLY A 490 15.29 -15.73 16.36
C GLY A 490 14.32 -15.70 17.53
N ILE A 491 14.76 -15.96 18.76
CA ILE A 491 13.94 -15.69 19.96
C ILE A 491 13.76 -14.17 20.06
N LYS A 492 12.51 -13.76 20.01
CA LYS A 492 12.10 -12.37 20.12
C LYS A 492 12.01 -11.98 21.61
N ARG A 493 12.50 -10.80 21.98
CA ARG A 493 12.27 -10.21 23.31
C ARG A 493 11.40 -8.96 23.17
N ILE A 494 10.37 -8.88 23.98
CA ILE A 494 9.51 -7.69 24.13
C ILE A 494 9.64 -7.25 25.57
N THR A 495 9.98 -5.99 25.79
CA THR A 495 9.98 -5.34 27.09
C THR A 495 8.97 -4.23 27.06
N ASP A 496 7.99 -4.27 27.96
CA ASP A 496 6.90 -3.32 28.03
C ASP A 496 6.84 -2.69 29.43
N ALA A 497 6.57 -1.39 29.49
CA ALA A 497 6.27 -0.67 30.71
C ALA A 497 5.03 0.17 30.45
N TYR A 498 4.04 0.08 31.35
CA TYR A 498 2.75 0.72 31.12
C TYR A 498 2.14 1.31 32.38
N TYR A 499 1.35 2.36 32.17
CA TYR A 499 0.38 2.91 33.09
C TYR A 499 -0.98 2.87 32.41
N ARG A 500 -1.96 2.24 33.05
CA ARG A 500 -3.31 2.08 32.51
C ARG A 500 -4.34 2.48 33.55
N THR A 501 -5.35 3.21 33.13
CA THR A 501 -6.58 3.43 33.91
C THR A 501 -7.74 2.87 33.10
N SER A 502 -8.50 1.96 33.70
CA SER A 502 -9.68 1.34 33.10
C SER A 502 -10.92 1.72 33.87
N TYR A 503 -11.99 2.01 33.13
CA TYR A 503 -13.33 2.32 33.63
C TYR A 503 -14.29 1.25 33.10
N PRO A 504 -14.44 0.11 33.76
CA PRO A 504 -15.21 -1.03 33.24
C PRO A 504 -16.68 -0.73 33.02
N LEU A 505 -17.25 0.18 33.83
CA LEU A 505 -18.62 0.66 33.72
C LEU A 505 -18.61 2.14 33.31
N TYR A 506 -18.67 2.38 32.02
CA TYR A 506 -18.83 3.70 31.44
C TYR A 506 -20.23 3.84 30.88
N TYR A 507 -21.06 4.70 31.48
CA TYR A 507 -22.39 4.97 30.96
C TYR A 507 -22.35 6.18 30.04
N SER A 508 -22.50 5.90 28.74
CA SER A 508 -22.51 6.94 27.70
C SER A 508 -23.61 8.00 27.88
N SER A 509 -24.68 7.66 28.60
CA SER A 509 -25.82 8.55 28.81
C SER A 509 -25.59 9.59 29.91
N THR A 510 -24.70 9.31 30.86
CA THR A 510 -24.44 10.17 32.05
C THR A 510 -23.01 10.67 32.12
N ASN A 511 -22.09 10.14 31.31
CA ASN A 511 -20.63 10.34 31.42
C ASN A 511 -20.09 9.99 32.83
N ASP A 512 -20.77 9.12 33.56
CA ASP A 512 -20.45 8.79 34.92
C ASP A 512 -19.69 7.46 35.02
N THR A 513 -18.73 7.38 35.90
CA THR A 513 -17.89 6.20 36.15
C THR A 513 -17.94 5.88 37.63
N SER A 514 -18.56 4.76 37.97
CA SER A 514 -18.74 4.37 39.36
C SER A 514 -17.48 3.85 40.06
N PHE A 515 -16.43 3.50 39.35
CA PHE A 515 -15.12 3.08 39.86
C PHE A 515 -14.08 3.03 38.77
N ARG A 516 -12.80 3.01 39.16
CA ARG A 516 -11.69 2.86 38.23
C ARG A 516 -10.65 1.90 38.76
N ILE A 517 -10.01 1.21 37.80
CA ILE A 517 -8.87 0.36 38.06
C ILE A 517 -7.63 1.05 37.46
N VAL A 518 -6.64 1.30 38.32
CA VAL A 518 -5.36 1.87 37.92
C VAL A 518 -4.32 0.79 38.04
N SER A 519 -3.73 0.44 36.86
CA SER A 519 -2.69 -0.58 36.74
C SER A 519 -1.40 0.04 36.24
N TYR A 520 -0.30 -0.26 36.87
CA TYR A 520 1.03 0.03 36.33
C TYR A 520 1.92 -1.18 36.49
N GLY A 521 2.72 -1.41 35.49
CA GLY A 521 3.54 -2.60 35.44
C GLY A 521 4.66 -2.53 34.42
N ALA A 522 5.51 -3.49 34.52
CA ALA A 522 6.53 -3.76 33.51
C ALA A 522 6.64 -5.26 33.30
N ASP A 523 6.82 -5.68 32.08
CA ASP A 523 6.98 -7.09 31.74
C ASP A 523 8.06 -7.31 30.66
N VAL A 524 8.61 -8.52 30.66
CA VAL A 524 9.51 -9.02 29.64
C VAL A 524 8.93 -10.32 29.11
N LYS A 525 8.74 -10.38 27.80
CA LYS A 525 8.22 -11.55 27.09
C LYS A 525 9.24 -12.05 26.09
N PHE A 526 9.45 -13.37 26.06
CA PHE A 526 10.27 -14.05 25.07
C PHE A 526 9.38 -14.84 24.14
N GLY A 527 9.46 -14.55 22.84
CA GLY A 527 8.71 -15.23 21.79
C GLY A 527 9.62 -16.22 21.07
N VAL A 528 9.29 -17.50 21.14
CA VAL A 528 10.00 -18.59 20.47
C VAL A 528 9.24 -18.98 19.22
N PRO A 529 9.79 -18.78 17.99
CA PRO A 529 9.15 -19.20 16.76
C PRO A 529 9.28 -20.72 16.58
N PHE A 530 8.15 -21.42 16.48
CA PHE A 530 8.13 -22.86 16.16
C PHE A 530 7.96 -23.11 14.65
N SER A 531 7.34 -22.18 13.96
CA SER A 531 7.22 -22.17 12.50
C SER A 531 7.11 -20.73 12.00
N GLU A 532 7.00 -20.53 10.70
CA GLU A 532 6.78 -19.19 10.12
C GLU A 532 5.46 -18.52 10.58
N ALA A 533 4.49 -19.33 11.02
CA ALA A 533 3.18 -18.86 11.46
C ALA A 533 2.94 -19.00 12.96
N ASP A 534 3.72 -19.83 13.68
CA ASP A 534 3.50 -20.18 15.08
C ASP A 534 4.54 -19.54 15.99
N MET A 535 4.09 -18.95 17.08
CA MET A 535 4.96 -18.38 18.11
C MET A 535 4.45 -18.74 19.51
N VAL A 536 5.34 -19.16 20.38
CA VAL A 536 5.05 -19.39 21.81
C VAL A 536 5.75 -18.31 22.62
N TYR A 537 5.04 -17.72 23.56
CA TYR A 537 5.53 -16.66 24.41
C TYR A 537 5.66 -17.12 25.85
N PHE A 538 6.73 -16.70 26.50
CA PHE A 538 6.94 -16.83 27.94
C PHE A 538 7.19 -15.43 28.50
N GLY A 539 6.42 -15.01 29.47
CA GLY A 539 6.52 -13.69 30.05
C GLY A 539 6.63 -13.71 31.58
N LEU A 540 7.36 -12.75 32.09
CA LEU A 540 7.44 -12.46 33.50
C LEU A 540 7.27 -10.95 33.69
N GLY A 541 6.43 -10.54 34.63
CA GLY A 541 6.15 -9.13 34.88
C GLY A 541 6.05 -8.82 36.36
N ILE A 542 5.95 -7.53 36.63
CA ILE A 542 5.53 -6.97 37.91
C ILE A 542 4.38 -6.04 37.63
N GLU A 543 3.29 -6.17 38.38
CA GLU A 543 2.09 -5.36 38.19
C GLU A 543 1.53 -4.94 39.56
N GLN A 544 1.10 -3.69 39.66
CA GLN A 544 0.29 -3.22 40.77
C GLN A 544 -1.04 -2.73 40.22
N ASP A 545 -2.11 -3.30 40.72
CA ASP A 545 -3.47 -2.87 40.46
C ASP A 545 -4.05 -2.14 41.69
N ARG A 546 -4.65 -0.98 41.47
CA ARG A 546 -5.34 -0.21 42.48
C ARG A 546 -6.78 -0.01 42.05
N LEU A 547 -7.69 -0.41 42.93
CA LEU A 547 -9.12 -0.21 42.75
C LEU A 547 -9.57 1.02 43.54
N ASP A 548 -9.91 2.10 42.83
CA ASP A 548 -10.46 3.31 43.41
C ASP A 548 -11.99 3.20 43.43
N VAL A 549 -12.58 3.22 44.60
CA VAL A 549 -14.02 3.09 44.86
C VAL A 549 -14.58 4.34 45.53
N ASP A 550 -15.83 4.68 45.20
CA ASP A 550 -16.57 5.83 45.71
C ASP A 550 -17.97 5.42 46.26
N SER A 551 -18.87 6.39 46.50
CA SER A 551 -20.22 6.12 47.00
C SER A 551 -21.08 5.34 46.00
N GLU A 552 -20.90 5.54 44.73
CA GLU A 552 -21.68 4.93 43.63
C GLU A 552 -21.15 3.56 43.19
N THR A 553 -19.96 3.17 43.63
CA THR A 553 -19.35 1.88 43.29
C THR A 553 -20.23 0.72 43.73
N PRO A 554 -20.45 -0.31 42.91
CA PRO A 554 -21.18 -1.52 43.27
C PRO A 554 -20.69 -2.16 44.55
N GLN A 555 -21.59 -2.64 45.39
CA GLN A 555 -21.28 -3.18 46.71
C GLN A 555 -20.27 -4.35 46.63
N THR A 556 -20.39 -5.19 45.63
CA THR A 556 -19.46 -6.30 45.38
C THR A 556 -17.99 -5.85 45.30
N TYR A 557 -17.72 -4.69 44.70
CA TYR A 557 -16.36 -4.14 44.64
C TYR A 557 -15.92 -3.53 45.96
N LYS A 558 -16.85 -2.88 46.72
CA LYS A 558 -16.57 -2.38 48.06
C LYS A 558 -16.24 -3.50 49.02
N ASP A 559 -16.99 -4.60 48.94
CA ASP A 559 -16.77 -5.80 49.78
C ASP A 559 -15.41 -6.43 49.46
N TYR A 560 -15.06 -6.54 48.16
CA TYR A 560 -13.73 -7.00 47.74
C TYR A 560 -12.61 -6.13 48.32
N VAL A 561 -12.77 -4.78 48.24
CA VAL A 561 -11.78 -3.84 48.79
C VAL A 561 -11.68 -3.94 50.32
N ASN A 562 -12.79 -4.16 51.02
CA ASN A 562 -12.80 -4.33 52.47
C ASN A 562 -12.09 -5.63 52.91
N GLU A 563 -12.20 -6.68 52.10
CA GLU A 563 -11.59 -8.00 52.42
C GLU A 563 -10.12 -8.08 52.00
N PHE A 564 -9.78 -7.63 50.77
CA PHE A 564 -8.46 -7.81 50.17
C PHE A 564 -7.63 -6.53 50.05
N GLY A 565 -8.22 -5.37 50.41
CA GLY A 565 -7.57 -4.07 50.26
C GLY A 565 -7.72 -3.45 48.86
N ARG A 566 -7.33 -2.18 48.74
CA ARG A 566 -7.44 -1.41 47.48
C ARG A 566 -6.31 -1.68 46.49
N VAL A 567 -5.19 -2.21 46.95
CA VAL A 567 -3.96 -2.39 46.17
C VAL A 567 -3.58 -3.86 46.15
N SER A 568 -3.37 -4.38 44.94
CA SER A 568 -2.85 -5.73 44.73
C SER A 568 -1.53 -5.63 43.97
N ASN A 569 -0.48 -6.20 44.55
CA ASN A 569 0.81 -6.37 43.89
C ASN A 569 0.92 -7.80 43.36
N THR A 570 1.25 -7.98 42.12
CA THR A 570 1.29 -9.29 41.48
C THR A 570 2.58 -9.42 40.66
N VAL A 571 3.14 -10.63 40.64
CA VAL A 571 4.18 -11.01 39.69
C VAL A 571 3.55 -12.01 38.72
N PRO A 572 2.97 -11.55 37.58
CA PRO A 572 2.36 -12.42 36.61
C PRO A 572 3.42 -13.20 35.84
N VAL A 573 3.22 -14.51 35.75
CA VAL A 573 3.93 -15.42 34.83
C VAL A 573 2.97 -15.77 33.73
N THR A 574 3.35 -15.50 32.47
CA THR A 574 2.49 -15.69 31.31
C THR A 574 3.10 -16.73 30.35
N VAL A 575 2.25 -17.58 29.80
CA VAL A 575 2.57 -18.46 28.69
C VAL A 575 1.50 -18.26 27.61
N GLY A 576 1.92 -18.00 26.41
CA GLY A 576 1.02 -17.76 25.29
C GLY A 576 1.45 -18.53 24.04
N TRP A 577 0.50 -18.83 23.19
CA TRP A 577 0.71 -19.35 21.86
C TRP A 577 -0.15 -18.55 20.88
N SER A 578 0.42 -18.24 19.71
CA SER A 578 -0.34 -17.61 18.64
C SER A 578 0.03 -18.19 17.29
N ARG A 579 -0.95 -18.27 16.41
CA ARG A 579 -0.80 -18.62 15.01
C ARG A 579 -1.65 -17.71 14.13
N ASP A 580 -1.03 -17.08 13.14
CA ASP A 580 -1.70 -16.21 12.18
C ASP A 580 -1.30 -16.58 10.74
N ASN A 581 -2.25 -17.10 9.98
CA ASN A 581 -2.08 -17.38 8.55
C ASN A 581 -3.17 -16.72 7.69
N ARG A 582 -3.78 -15.63 8.19
CA ARG A 582 -4.73 -14.85 7.42
C ARG A 582 -4.04 -14.14 6.25
N ASP A 583 -4.76 -14.00 5.15
CA ASP A 583 -4.30 -13.27 3.95
C ASP A 583 -4.17 -11.75 4.19
N SER A 584 -4.87 -11.21 5.19
CA SER A 584 -4.82 -9.82 5.61
C SER A 584 -5.22 -9.69 7.08
N ALA A 585 -4.56 -8.81 7.83
CA ALA A 585 -4.94 -8.51 9.21
C ALA A 585 -6.17 -7.60 9.29
N LEU A 586 -6.33 -6.65 8.35
CA LEU A 586 -7.42 -5.66 8.34
C LEU A 586 -8.67 -6.14 7.61
N VAL A 587 -8.49 -6.83 6.49
CA VAL A 587 -9.58 -7.29 5.62
C VAL A 587 -9.36 -8.76 5.26
N PRO A 588 -9.43 -9.65 6.25
CA PRO A 588 -9.20 -11.07 6.00
C PRO A 588 -10.29 -11.66 5.10
N SER A 589 -9.87 -12.46 4.12
CA SER A 589 -10.80 -13.21 3.27
C SER A 589 -10.57 -14.73 3.35
N ARG A 590 -9.37 -15.14 3.77
CA ARG A 590 -8.99 -16.56 3.91
C ARG A 590 -8.00 -16.74 5.04
N GLY A 591 -7.99 -17.95 5.59
CA GLY A 591 -7.06 -18.33 6.64
C GLY A 591 -7.65 -18.23 8.03
N TYR A 592 -6.83 -18.35 9.03
CA TYR A 592 -7.26 -18.29 10.41
C TYR A 592 -6.22 -17.65 11.32
N TYR A 593 -6.70 -17.11 12.40
CA TYR A 593 -5.92 -16.64 13.54
C TYR A 593 -6.34 -17.42 14.78
N ALA A 594 -5.40 -17.92 15.56
CA ALA A 594 -5.65 -18.56 16.83
C ALA A 594 -4.64 -18.08 17.85
N GLN A 595 -5.11 -17.84 19.07
CA GLN A 595 -4.26 -17.56 20.22
C GLN A 595 -4.82 -18.22 21.48
N ALA A 596 -3.93 -18.61 22.36
CA ALA A 596 -4.26 -19.07 23.71
C ALA A 596 -3.21 -18.53 24.68
N ASN A 597 -3.66 -17.98 25.80
CA ASN A 597 -2.79 -17.43 26.82
C ASN A 597 -3.19 -18.02 28.20
N ALA A 598 -2.19 -18.22 29.04
CA ALA A 598 -2.36 -18.55 30.45
C ALA A 598 -1.51 -17.60 31.29
N GLU A 599 -2.10 -17.05 32.32
CA GLU A 599 -1.46 -16.17 33.28
C GLU A 599 -1.61 -16.76 34.69
N TYR A 600 -0.53 -16.83 35.41
CA TYR A 600 -0.46 -17.21 36.80
C TYR A 600 0.00 -16.01 37.64
N GLY A 601 -0.88 -15.47 38.45
CA GLY A 601 -0.56 -14.45 39.45
C GLY A 601 0.05 -15.11 40.70
N THR A 602 1.28 -14.75 41.00
CA THR A 602 1.99 -15.35 42.14
C THR A 602 1.40 -14.88 43.50
N PRO A 603 1.67 -15.59 44.62
CA PRO A 603 1.09 -15.32 45.91
C PRO A 603 1.63 -14.05 46.63
N VAL A 604 2.28 -13.11 45.94
CA VAL A 604 2.68 -11.82 46.51
C VAL A 604 1.45 -10.92 46.83
N GLY A 605 0.32 -11.17 46.16
CA GLY A 605 -0.98 -10.51 46.43
C GLY A 605 -2.09 -11.54 46.56
N THR A 606 -3.12 -11.41 45.70
CA THR A 606 -4.19 -12.39 45.58
C THR A 606 -3.81 -13.38 44.46
N PRO A 607 -3.40 -14.63 44.79
CA PRO A 607 -2.99 -15.58 43.78
C PRO A 607 -4.18 -16.06 42.96
N TYR A 608 -3.97 -16.16 41.66
CA TYR A 608 -4.98 -16.57 40.67
C TYR A 608 -4.36 -17.23 39.46
N TYR A 609 -5.18 -17.87 38.68
CA TYR A 609 -4.86 -18.18 37.30
C TYR A 609 -5.97 -17.68 36.37
N LYS A 610 -5.56 -17.32 35.18
CA LYS A 610 -6.42 -16.82 34.09
C LYS A 610 -5.99 -17.44 32.78
N THR A 611 -6.96 -17.92 32.00
CA THR A 611 -6.71 -18.45 30.66
C THR A 611 -7.68 -17.81 29.70
N ASP A 612 -7.20 -17.42 28.55
CA ASP A 612 -8.01 -16.90 27.44
C ASP A 612 -7.59 -17.52 26.11
N ALA A 613 -8.57 -17.73 25.25
CA ALA A 613 -8.38 -18.23 23.91
C ALA A 613 -9.25 -17.47 22.92
N GLN A 614 -8.72 -17.26 21.75
CA GLN A 614 -9.44 -16.68 20.62
C GLN A 614 -9.13 -17.47 19.36
N MET A 615 -10.14 -17.70 18.55
CA MET A 615 -10.01 -18.31 17.23
C MET A 615 -10.87 -17.55 16.24
N GLN A 616 -10.26 -17.15 15.11
CA GLN A 616 -10.92 -16.54 13.97
C GLN A 616 -10.67 -17.40 12.75
N TYR A 617 -11.68 -17.65 11.95
CA TYR A 617 -11.58 -18.40 10.71
C TYR A 617 -12.32 -17.68 9.58
N TYR A 618 -11.68 -17.54 8.42
CA TYR A 618 -12.23 -16.85 7.28
C TYR A 618 -12.21 -17.75 6.05
N TYR A 619 -13.37 -17.84 5.39
CA TYR A 619 -13.56 -18.65 4.21
C TYR A 619 -14.29 -17.88 3.11
N SER A 620 -13.62 -17.65 2.00
CA SER A 620 -14.22 -17.05 0.80
C SER A 620 -14.76 -18.15 -0.09
N PHE A 621 -16.09 -18.31 -0.14
CA PHE A 621 -16.75 -19.33 -0.94
C PHE A 621 -17.17 -18.83 -2.34
N ALA A 622 -17.22 -17.52 -2.53
CA ALA A 622 -17.44 -16.86 -3.82
C ALA A 622 -16.67 -15.54 -3.86
N ARG A 623 -16.49 -14.97 -5.06
CA ARG A 623 -15.77 -13.70 -5.23
C ARG A 623 -16.46 -12.59 -4.43
N GLY A 624 -15.77 -12.02 -3.46
CA GLY A 624 -16.29 -10.96 -2.58
C GLY A 624 -17.12 -11.44 -1.40
N PHE A 625 -17.53 -12.72 -1.33
CA PHE A 625 -18.29 -13.27 -0.21
C PHE A 625 -17.38 -14.00 0.77
N VAL A 626 -17.39 -13.57 2.02
CA VAL A 626 -16.53 -14.12 3.08
C VAL A 626 -17.36 -14.51 4.28
N LEU A 627 -17.26 -15.76 4.69
CA LEU A 627 -17.76 -16.25 5.96
C LEU A 627 -16.67 -16.09 7.01
N GLY A 628 -16.93 -15.30 8.06
CA GLY A 628 -16.08 -15.12 9.22
C GLY A 628 -16.69 -15.82 10.44
N LEU A 629 -15.88 -16.60 11.14
CA LEU A 629 -16.22 -17.21 12.42
C LEU A 629 -15.25 -16.65 13.46
N ASN A 630 -15.74 -16.18 14.60
CA ASN A 630 -14.92 -15.76 15.72
C ASN A 630 -15.42 -16.44 17.00
N PHE A 631 -14.49 -16.97 17.75
CA PHE A 631 -14.74 -17.56 19.07
C PHE A 631 -13.78 -16.94 20.07
N GLN A 632 -14.29 -16.57 21.24
CA GLN A 632 -13.52 -16.08 22.37
C GLN A 632 -13.97 -16.83 23.63
N GLY A 633 -13.03 -17.32 24.39
CA GLY A 633 -13.27 -17.98 25.67
C GLY A 633 -12.30 -17.51 26.73
N GLY A 634 -12.78 -17.34 27.94
CA GLY A 634 -11.97 -16.93 29.09
C GLY A 634 -12.39 -17.69 30.34
N TYR A 635 -11.41 -18.07 31.14
CA TYR A 635 -11.62 -18.72 32.44
C TYR A 635 -10.57 -18.25 33.44
N GLY A 636 -11.01 -17.81 34.60
CA GLY A 636 -10.15 -17.44 35.71
C GLY A 636 -10.68 -17.96 37.04
N ASN A 637 -9.79 -18.20 37.98
CA ASN A 637 -10.14 -18.57 39.36
C ASN A 637 -9.07 -18.13 40.36
N GLY A 638 -9.49 -17.81 41.56
CA GLY A 638 -8.59 -17.58 42.67
C GLY A 638 -7.92 -18.88 43.18
N LEU A 639 -6.80 -18.77 43.81
CA LEU A 639 -6.04 -19.90 44.36
C LEU A 639 -5.92 -19.77 45.88
N GLY A 640 -5.74 -20.93 46.55
CA GLY A 640 -5.56 -21.00 48.00
C GLY A 640 -6.80 -20.55 48.79
N GLY A 641 -8.01 -20.75 48.26
CA GLY A 641 -9.25 -20.35 48.86
C GLY A 641 -9.56 -18.87 48.83
N LYS A 642 -8.78 -18.09 48.09
CA LYS A 642 -9.04 -16.65 47.85
C LYS A 642 -9.93 -16.44 46.65
N ALA A 643 -10.74 -15.38 46.68
CA ALA A 643 -11.56 -14.99 45.51
C ALA A 643 -10.72 -14.61 44.30
N TYR A 644 -11.29 -14.80 43.11
CA TYR A 644 -10.67 -14.35 41.89
C TYR A 644 -10.61 -12.80 41.88
N PRO A 645 -9.46 -12.20 41.50
CA PRO A 645 -9.33 -10.75 41.52
C PRO A 645 -10.36 -10.08 40.60
N ILE A 646 -11.21 -9.26 41.20
CA ILE A 646 -12.34 -8.65 40.52
C ILE A 646 -11.91 -7.70 39.38
N PHE A 647 -10.71 -7.10 39.49
CA PHE A 647 -10.10 -6.26 38.44
C PHE A 647 -9.59 -7.06 37.21
N LYS A 648 -9.57 -8.38 37.27
CA LYS A 648 -9.26 -9.27 36.13
C LYS A 648 -10.52 -9.85 35.47
N ASN A 649 -11.72 -9.43 35.90
CA ASN A 649 -12.99 -9.91 35.36
C ASN A 649 -13.11 -9.68 33.85
N TYR A 650 -13.79 -10.61 33.20
CA TYR A 650 -14.22 -10.47 31.81
C TYR A 650 -15.54 -9.73 31.71
N TYR A 651 -15.75 -9.03 30.61
CA TYR A 651 -16.98 -8.33 30.25
C TYR A 651 -17.41 -8.71 28.85
N ALA A 652 -18.70 -8.79 28.58
CA ALA A 652 -19.26 -9.07 27.26
C ALA A 652 -20.48 -8.19 26.98
N GLY A 653 -20.82 -8.06 25.71
CA GLY A 653 -21.80 -7.14 25.14
C GLY A 653 -21.13 -6.05 24.33
N GLY A 654 -21.83 -5.49 23.36
CA GLY A 654 -21.31 -4.45 22.49
C GLY A 654 -20.72 -4.95 21.18
N ILE A 655 -20.21 -4.01 20.38
CA ILE A 655 -19.78 -4.23 18.97
C ILE A 655 -18.61 -5.22 18.83
N GLY A 656 -17.78 -5.35 19.83
CA GLY A 656 -16.65 -6.29 19.85
C GLY A 656 -16.97 -7.67 20.42
N SER A 657 -18.22 -7.93 20.83
CA SER A 657 -18.63 -9.13 21.55
C SER A 657 -20.01 -9.59 21.06
N VAL A 658 -21.09 -9.33 21.81
CA VAL A 658 -22.47 -9.69 21.44
C VAL A 658 -23.22 -8.41 21.09
N ARG A 659 -23.40 -8.15 19.82
CA ARG A 659 -24.05 -6.94 19.29
C ARG A 659 -25.54 -6.90 19.64
N GLY A 660 -26.11 -5.70 19.77
CA GLY A 660 -27.49 -5.50 20.19
C GLY A 660 -27.70 -5.37 21.71
N TYR A 661 -26.71 -5.78 22.50
CA TYR A 661 -26.63 -5.52 23.92
C TYR A 661 -25.64 -4.39 24.20
N GLU A 662 -25.84 -3.63 25.27
CA GLU A 662 -24.95 -2.55 25.65
C GLU A 662 -23.54 -3.09 25.99
N SER A 663 -22.51 -2.28 25.74
CA SER A 663 -21.11 -2.68 25.95
C SER A 663 -20.86 -3.06 27.41
N GLY A 664 -20.27 -4.23 27.65
CA GLY A 664 -19.94 -4.73 28.98
C GLY A 664 -21.13 -5.11 29.87
N SER A 665 -22.36 -5.07 29.35
CA SER A 665 -23.59 -5.20 30.17
C SER A 665 -24.02 -6.63 30.47
N LEU A 666 -23.43 -7.63 29.81
CA LEU A 666 -23.83 -9.02 29.99
C LEU A 666 -23.17 -9.67 31.20
N GLY A 667 -23.88 -10.55 31.84
CA GLY A 667 -23.37 -11.39 32.92
C GLY A 667 -23.90 -11.03 34.32
N PRO A 668 -23.13 -11.34 35.38
CA PRO A 668 -23.48 -11.13 36.78
C PRO A 668 -23.68 -9.64 37.09
N ARG A 669 -24.62 -9.38 38.00
CA ARG A 669 -24.95 -8.03 38.44
C ARG A 669 -24.79 -7.86 39.94
N ASP A 670 -24.44 -6.69 40.36
CA ASP A 670 -24.44 -6.30 41.77
C ASP A 670 -25.87 -6.35 42.35
N LYS A 671 -26.01 -6.86 43.55
CA LYS A 671 -27.32 -6.99 44.20
C LYS A 671 -27.94 -5.66 44.66
N SER A 672 -27.12 -4.66 44.93
CA SER A 672 -27.56 -3.38 45.46
C SER A 672 -27.83 -2.34 44.37
N THR A 673 -26.92 -2.24 43.38
CA THR A 673 -26.99 -1.23 42.30
C THR A 673 -27.55 -1.79 41.02
N ASN A 674 -27.61 -3.11 40.85
CA ASN A 674 -27.96 -3.82 39.62
C ASN A 674 -27.00 -3.53 38.44
N ASP A 675 -25.80 -3.02 38.71
CA ASP A 675 -24.78 -2.79 37.71
C ASP A 675 -24.10 -4.09 37.26
N PRO A 676 -23.67 -4.22 36.01
CA PRO A 676 -22.90 -5.37 35.54
C PRO A 676 -21.50 -5.34 36.15
N ILE A 677 -21.10 -6.44 36.79
CA ILE A 677 -19.82 -6.56 37.51
C ILE A 677 -18.81 -7.46 36.80
N GLY A 678 -19.13 -7.92 35.58
CA GLY A 678 -18.29 -8.85 34.87
C GLY A 678 -18.21 -10.22 35.54
N GLY A 679 -17.28 -11.06 35.14
CA GLY A 679 -17.12 -12.39 35.76
C GLY A 679 -15.79 -13.07 35.40
N SER A 680 -15.53 -14.17 36.09
CA SER A 680 -14.31 -14.94 35.91
C SER A 680 -14.35 -15.92 34.73
N LYS A 681 -15.50 -16.07 34.08
CA LYS A 681 -15.70 -16.98 32.93
C LYS A 681 -16.43 -16.25 31.82
N MET A 682 -15.97 -16.43 30.57
CA MET A 682 -16.56 -15.79 29.38
C MET A 682 -16.59 -16.77 28.21
N VAL A 683 -17.67 -16.74 27.45
CA VAL A 683 -17.75 -17.36 26.12
C VAL A 683 -18.47 -16.40 25.19
N VAL A 684 -17.87 -16.16 24.01
CA VAL A 684 -18.45 -15.34 22.95
C VAL A 684 -18.18 -16.05 21.61
N GLY A 685 -19.20 -16.11 20.78
CA GLY A 685 -19.13 -16.64 19.41
C GLY A 685 -19.84 -15.72 18.45
N ASN A 686 -19.21 -15.46 17.31
CA ASN A 686 -19.75 -14.63 16.25
C ASN A 686 -19.67 -15.35 14.91
N ILE A 687 -20.73 -15.32 14.16
CA ILE A 687 -20.81 -15.78 12.77
C ILE A 687 -21.15 -14.55 11.93
N GLU A 688 -20.30 -14.21 10.99
CA GLU A 688 -20.48 -13.02 10.16
C GLU A 688 -20.34 -13.39 8.68
N LEU A 689 -21.30 -13.01 7.87
CA LEU A 689 -21.26 -13.15 6.41
C LEU A 689 -21.06 -11.75 5.82
N THR A 690 -19.92 -11.53 5.22
CA THR A 690 -19.53 -10.24 4.60
C THR A 690 -19.59 -10.36 3.09
N PHE A 691 -20.11 -9.31 2.42
CA PHE A 691 -20.20 -9.22 0.98
C PHE A 691 -20.04 -7.78 0.50
N PRO A 692 -19.61 -7.54 -0.76
CA PRO A 692 -19.43 -6.20 -1.29
C PRO A 692 -20.78 -5.49 -1.36
N LEU A 693 -20.78 -4.17 -1.17
CA LEU A 693 -21.99 -3.37 -1.32
C LEU A 693 -22.42 -3.40 -2.80
N PRO A 694 -23.68 -3.72 -3.10
CA PRO A 694 -24.16 -3.72 -4.48
C PRO A 694 -23.90 -2.39 -5.19
N GLY A 695 -23.31 -2.43 -6.38
CA GLY A 695 -22.95 -1.24 -7.18
C GLY A 695 -21.55 -0.67 -6.95
N THR A 696 -20.77 -1.24 -6.04
CA THR A 696 -19.35 -0.85 -5.83
C THR A 696 -18.36 -1.80 -6.50
N GLY A 697 -18.85 -2.77 -7.28
CA GLY A 697 -18.02 -3.83 -7.84
C GLY A 697 -17.50 -4.76 -6.74
N TYR A 698 -16.22 -5.12 -6.82
CA TYR A 698 -15.55 -5.96 -5.81
C TYR A 698 -14.67 -5.16 -4.85
N ASP A 699 -15.06 -3.91 -4.55
CA ASP A 699 -14.33 -3.10 -3.59
C ASP A 699 -14.36 -3.77 -2.21
N ARG A 700 -13.17 -4.02 -1.65
CA ARG A 700 -13.01 -4.65 -0.34
C ARG A 700 -13.05 -3.64 0.81
N THR A 701 -13.00 -2.36 0.52
CA THR A 701 -12.96 -1.31 1.54
C THR A 701 -14.33 -0.94 2.06
N LEU A 702 -15.40 -1.15 1.26
CA LEU A 702 -16.78 -0.87 1.63
C LEU A 702 -17.62 -2.15 1.49
N ARG A 703 -18.07 -2.70 2.63
CA ARG A 703 -18.72 -4.01 2.71
C ARG A 703 -19.95 -3.96 3.58
N VAL A 704 -20.91 -4.78 3.23
CA VAL A 704 -22.07 -5.08 4.07
C VAL A 704 -21.84 -6.42 4.75
N PHE A 705 -22.33 -6.57 5.96
CA PHE A 705 -22.28 -7.84 6.67
C PHE A 705 -23.62 -8.14 7.36
N THR A 706 -23.89 -9.42 7.51
CA THR A 706 -24.94 -9.95 8.40
C THR A 706 -24.29 -10.83 9.45
N PHE A 707 -24.89 -10.90 10.63
CA PHE A 707 -24.28 -11.60 11.73
C PHE A 707 -25.28 -12.32 12.64
N VAL A 708 -24.75 -13.32 13.33
CA VAL A 708 -25.37 -13.96 14.49
C VAL A 708 -24.30 -14.03 15.58
N ASP A 709 -24.61 -13.46 16.74
CA ASP A 709 -23.71 -13.44 17.89
C ASP A 709 -24.35 -14.23 19.04
N GLY A 710 -23.49 -14.85 19.86
CA GLY A 710 -23.88 -15.51 21.09
C GLY A 710 -22.81 -15.43 22.14
N GLY A 711 -23.19 -15.23 23.39
CA GLY A 711 -22.20 -15.17 24.47
C GLY A 711 -22.79 -14.83 25.83
N ASN A 712 -21.97 -14.96 26.85
CA ASN A 712 -22.24 -14.49 28.21
C ASN A 712 -20.98 -14.51 29.08
N VAL A 713 -21.10 -13.97 30.28
CA VAL A 713 -20.10 -13.96 31.34
C VAL A 713 -20.69 -14.53 32.61
N TRP A 714 -19.89 -15.24 33.41
CA TRP A 714 -20.34 -15.91 34.66
C TRP A 714 -19.27 -15.83 35.76
N GLY A 715 -19.63 -16.21 36.98
CA GLY A 715 -18.72 -16.65 38.02
C GLY A 715 -18.15 -15.56 38.90
N THR A 716 -18.92 -14.49 39.23
CA THR A 716 -18.52 -13.53 40.26
C THR A 716 -19.28 -13.83 41.57
N GLU A 717 -18.55 -14.03 42.66
CA GLU A 717 -19.13 -14.22 44.00
C GLU A 717 -19.90 -13.00 44.43
N GLY A 718 -20.96 -13.21 45.21
CA GLY A 718 -21.81 -12.11 45.70
C GLY A 718 -22.80 -11.54 44.70
N SER A 719 -22.76 -11.98 43.44
CA SER A 719 -23.65 -11.49 42.39
C SER A 719 -25.09 -12.01 42.53
N SER A 720 -26.03 -11.33 41.85
CA SER A 720 -27.37 -11.87 41.61
C SER A 720 -27.33 -13.00 40.60
N THR A 721 -28.15 -14.03 40.82
CA THR A 721 -28.18 -15.26 39.97
C THR A 721 -28.92 -15.11 38.63
N GLY A 722 -29.41 -13.92 38.29
CA GLY A 722 -30.40 -13.69 37.25
C GLY A 722 -29.96 -13.91 35.79
N ALA A 723 -28.70 -14.27 35.52
CA ALA A 723 -28.17 -14.17 34.15
C ALA A 723 -27.38 -15.38 33.64
N ASN A 724 -27.77 -16.61 33.99
CA ASN A 724 -26.99 -17.81 33.68
C ASN A 724 -27.04 -18.32 32.24
N GLY A 725 -28.01 -17.87 31.42
CA GLY A 725 -28.18 -18.32 30.05
C GLY A 725 -27.36 -17.53 29.01
N LEU A 726 -26.99 -18.18 27.92
CA LEU A 726 -26.38 -17.50 26.79
C LEU A 726 -27.34 -16.45 26.21
N ARG A 727 -26.81 -15.33 25.77
CA ARG A 727 -27.48 -14.29 25.02
C ARG A 727 -27.19 -14.47 23.54
N TYR A 728 -28.20 -14.26 22.71
CA TYR A 728 -28.06 -14.36 21.27
C TYR A 728 -28.65 -13.11 20.62
N SER A 729 -28.01 -12.69 19.54
CA SER A 729 -28.51 -11.61 18.70
C SER A 729 -28.21 -11.90 17.23
N TYR A 730 -28.96 -11.25 16.35
CA TYR A 730 -28.70 -11.24 14.91
C TYR A 730 -28.81 -9.82 14.38
N GLY A 731 -28.28 -9.59 13.22
CA GLY A 731 -28.35 -8.26 12.63
C GLY A 731 -27.58 -8.12 11.33
N ALA A 732 -27.46 -6.88 10.92
CA ALA A 732 -26.71 -6.49 9.75
C ALA A 732 -25.92 -5.20 10.01
N GLY A 733 -24.96 -4.92 9.14
CA GLY A 733 -24.16 -3.71 9.29
C GLY A 733 -23.37 -3.35 8.05
N LEU A 734 -22.64 -2.27 8.18
CA LEU A 734 -21.75 -1.73 7.17
C LEU A 734 -20.35 -1.59 7.75
N GLU A 735 -19.37 -2.01 7.02
CA GLU A 735 -17.96 -1.81 7.34
C GLU A 735 -17.29 -1.05 6.21
N TRP A 736 -16.59 0.02 6.55
CA TRP A 736 -15.90 0.87 5.60
C TRP A 736 -14.51 1.25 6.10
N ILE A 737 -13.48 0.90 5.34
CA ILE A 737 -12.12 1.38 5.58
C ILE A 737 -12.01 2.76 4.92
N SER A 738 -12.36 3.78 5.69
CA SER A 738 -12.34 5.15 5.21
C SER A 738 -10.94 5.77 5.29
N PRO A 739 -10.66 6.86 4.56
CA PRO A 739 -9.39 7.60 4.67
C PRO A 739 -9.08 8.12 6.08
N ILE A 740 -10.10 8.28 6.93
CA ILE A 740 -9.96 8.74 8.33
C ILE A 740 -9.91 7.58 9.33
N GLY A 741 -9.94 6.33 8.84
CA GLY A 741 -9.91 5.13 9.66
C GLY A 741 -11.11 4.20 9.42
N PRO A 742 -11.08 3.01 10.04
CA PRO A 742 -12.17 2.05 9.90
C PRO A 742 -13.45 2.57 10.55
N LEU A 743 -14.56 2.40 9.84
CA LEU A 743 -15.92 2.67 10.30
C LEU A 743 -16.68 1.36 10.32
N LYS A 744 -17.29 1.01 11.44
CA LYS A 744 -18.22 -0.14 11.56
C LYS A 744 -19.54 0.34 12.13
N LEU A 745 -20.61 0.09 11.40
CA LEU A 745 -21.99 0.35 11.81
C LEU A 745 -22.70 -0.98 11.93
N SER A 746 -23.43 -1.22 13.02
CA SER A 746 -24.22 -2.45 13.18
C SER A 746 -25.58 -2.18 13.78
N LEU A 747 -26.58 -2.88 13.27
CA LEU A 747 -27.94 -2.90 13.81
C LEU A 747 -28.21 -4.33 14.31
N GLY A 748 -28.22 -4.50 15.65
CA GLY A 748 -28.36 -5.79 16.29
C GLY A 748 -29.71 -5.94 17.00
N PHE A 749 -30.31 -7.11 16.85
CA PHE A 749 -31.58 -7.45 17.46
C PHE A 749 -31.41 -8.62 18.43
N PRO A 750 -31.52 -8.38 19.75
CA PRO A 750 -31.49 -9.45 20.75
C PRO A 750 -32.61 -10.48 20.56
N ILE A 751 -32.24 -11.76 20.48
CA ILE A 751 -33.19 -12.88 20.42
C ILE A 751 -33.65 -13.26 21.83
N VAL A 752 -32.67 -13.44 22.74
CA VAL A 752 -32.93 -13.75 24.15
C VAL A 752 -32.92 -12.44 24.95
N ARG A 753 -33.98 -12.21 25.70
CA ARG A 753 -34.18 -10.99 26.48
C ARG A 753 -34.48 -11.35 27.94
N HIS A 754 -33.71 -10.79 28.85
CA HIS A 754 -33.98 -10.87 30.30
C HIS A 754 -34.29 -9.49 30.83
N ALA A 755 -35.04 -9.42 31.90
CA ALA A 755 -35.49 -8.16 32.47
C ALA A 755 -34.33 -7.22 32.91
N THR A 756 -33.17 -7.79 33.22
CA THR A 756 -31.95 -7.07 33.64
C THR A 756 -31.02 -6.69 32.49
N ASP A 757 -31.28 -7.18 31.25
CA ASP A 757 -30.40 -6.90 30.12
C ASP A 757 -30.59 -5.46 29.63
N GLN A 758 -29.47 -4.83 29.29
CA GLN A 758 -29.43 -3.51 28.66
C GLN A 758 -29.21 -3.65 27.18
N TYR A 759 -30.06 -2.99 26.38
CA TYR A 759 -30.10 -3.14 24.93
C TYR A 759 -29.63 -1.90 24.21
N GLN A 760 -28.74 -2.07 23.25
CA GLN A 760 -28.29 -1.04 22.33
C GLN A 760 -28.34 -1.58 20.91
N LYS A 761 -29.48 -1.39 20.23
CA LYS A 761 -29.68 -1.97 18.88
C LYS A 761 -28.76 -1.40 17.85
N PHE A 762 -28.59 -0.08 17.83
CA PHE A 762 -27.67 0.60 16.92
C PHE A 762 -26.34 0.83 17.63
N GLN A 763 -25.28 0.31 17.03
CA GLN A 763 -23.92 0.41 17.54
C GLN A 763 -23.00 0.83 16.41
N PHE A 764 -22.06 1.69 16.72
CA PHE A 764 -21.09 2.16 15.74
C PHE A 764 -19.72 2.41 16.39
N GLN A 765 -18.73 2.36 15.53
CA GLN A 765 -17.33 2.60 15.87
C GLN A 765 -16.65 3.31 14.71
N ILE A 766 -15.97 4.40 14.97
CA ILE A 766 -15.22 5.21 14.01
C ILE A 766 -13.79 5.30 14.50
N GLY A 767 -12.83 5.10 13.61
CA GLY A 767 -11.41 5.08 13.94
C GLY A 767 -10.99 3.82 14.70
N THR A 768 -9.77 3.80 15.16
CA THR A 768 -9.25 2.71 15.98
C THR A 768 -9.65 2.94 17.43
N SER A 769 -10.63 2.19 17.94
CA SER A 769 -10.83 2.06 19.39
C SER A 769 -10.05 0.84 19.87
N PHE A 770 -9.14 1.03 20.75
CA PHE A 770 -8.35 -0.02 21.40
C PHE A 770 -8.99 -0.45 22.72
#